data_34b69d15f97d6b8a718ed6cffd0bb575
#
_entry.id   34b69d15f97d6b8a718ed6cffd0bb575
#
_cell.length_a   1.000
_cell.length_b   1.000
_cell.length_c   1.000
_cell.angle_alpha   90.00
_cell.angle_beta   90.00
_cell.angle_gamma   90.00
#
_symmetry.space_group_name_H-M   'P 1'
#
loop_
_entity.id
_entity.type
_entity.pdbx_description
1 polymer ?
#
loop_
_entity_poly.entity_id
_entity_poly.type
_entity_poly.pdbx_seq_one_letter_code
_entity_poly.pdbx_strand_id
1 'polypeptide(L)'
;MKRILLFVLLVAACSAAFAQSTAGFGSISGVVRDASGAVIPGAKVAVSNESKGIVRNLITNDAGLFTAPALVPAQGYAVTVDAEGFTRYEAKSLELLVGQDLNLNIGLSVAAATVQVEVTTATPIVEETKTDVSQVIGEQQIAELPINGRRVDSFVLLTPAVTNDGTYGNLSFRGMAASNAFLVDGVDTTQQFFNENAGRTRIASQLSQDAVQEFQVVSSNPTAEYGRASGGIVNTVTRSGGNDVHGSGYWFFRNRTLNAQDRYATFNPPEVRHQAGFSIGGPVKKDKLFYFFNGEIQRRNFPIASSINRPAVIDPSGHFIGCGAPATPAQCAAIDRLLPRYFGAIPRNANQELLFGKLDWRPTERHSFSASFNFLHFLSMNGIQTSAAINTGAAIGSNGNASVRVRNGRLSWTSIPSNTVVNEFRFGWFTDRQADDFNPDVQTAGLGYVVLSVAGQSYLGAGASYLPRVNPNERRFQFADNLSWTLGKHAMKFGVDIASSRDYIYNMSERHGSYVYGNVTAFAQDFSDNAAGGKRWQSYRQTLGTPDVTLTIRDHGFYAQDQYRVTPRLTLNYGVRYEYAALPQPAITNPDYPQTGRIASGKRNFAPRLGIAFSINGKTLVRAGYGLYHARYSGVLLQSLFTNNAVYQSQVSLTSSNYAAGPVFPNRLEASNLARGGTTVEFAAPDLRTPYTQQGTLALERQLAANLGLTVSYLWNRGVQGLGVRDLNIGPLGPVVTYRIADAGGNIVGAYASPTYLLANRVDRRYTRILQVENGVNSYYNALAVQMRKRYSKGFQASVAYTWAHAIDYKQGTYQDNLGF
;
A
#
# COMPACT_ATOMS: atom_id res chain seq x y z
N MET A 1 -26.69 6.98 27.70
CA MET A 1 -27.78 7.72 27.04
C MET A 1 -27.50 9.22 26.90
N LYS A 2 -27.28 10.01 27.97
CA LYS A 2 -27.01 11.48 27.83
C LYS A 2 -25.84 11.86 26.91
N ARG A 3 -24.74 11.09 26.89
CA ARG A 3 -23.58 11.35 26.01
C ARG A 3 -23.86 10.97 24.53
N ILE A 4 -24.75 9.99 24.28
CA ILE A 4 -25.19 9.63 22.92
C ILE A 4 -26.17 10.68 22.40
N LEU A 5 -27.06 11.18 23.25
CA LEU A 5 -27.99 12.24 22.90
C LEU A 5 -27.28 13.57 22.61
N LEU A 6 -26.23 13.89 23.37
CA LEU A 6 -25.36 15.06 23.13
C LEU A 6 -24.60 14.93 21.81
N PHE A 7 -24.12 13.74 21.48
CA PHE A 7 -23.45 13.45 20.22
C PHE A 7 -24.42 13.53 19.03
N VAL A 8 -25.62 13.00 19.17
CA VAL A 8 -26.69 13.11 18.14
C VAL A 8 -27.14 14.55 17.96
N LEU A 9 -27.25 15.32 19.04
CA LEU A 9 -27.55 16.76 18.99
C LEU A 9 -26.42 17.60 18.39
N LEU A 10 -25.15 17.25 18.65
CA LEU A 10 -24.00 17.88 18.02
C LEU A 10 -23.93 17.58 16.51
N VAL A 11 -24.23 16.33 16.10
CA VAL A 11 -24.34 15.94 14.69
C VAL A 11 -25.54 16.62 14.01
N ALA A 12 -26.65 16.77 14.70
CA ALA A 12 -27.83 17.49 14.19
C ALA A 12 -27.64 19.01 14.11
N ALA A 13 -26.79 19.59 14.97
CA ALA A 13 -26.47 21.02 14.94
C ALA A 13 -25.45 21.39 13.84
N CYS A 14 -24.68 20.41 13.33
CA CYS A 14 -23.77 20.58 12.18
C CYS A 14 -24.46 20.58 10.81
N SER A 15 -25.77 20.39 10.73
CA SER A 15 -26.52 20.27 9.46
C SER A 15 -26.75 21.57 8.69
N ALA A 16 -26.06 22.66 9.03
CA ALA A 16 -26.26 23.97 8.39
C ALA A 16 -24.99 24.58 7.76
N ALA A 17 -24.08 23.81 7.17
CA ALA A 17 -22.91 24.32 6.43
C ALA A 17 -22.51 23.42 5.23
N PHE A 18 -21.85 23.83 4.20
CA PHE A 18 -22.07 23.82 2.75
C PHE A 18 -20.77 23.66 1.89
N ALA A 19 -20.68 23.32 0.72
CA ALA A 19 -20.19 22.39 -0.28
C ALA A 19 -18.86 22.58 -1.08
N GLN A 20 -18.01 21.52 -1.31
CA GLN A 20 -17.08 21.32 -2.45
C GLN A 20 -16.74 19.84 -2.77
N SER A 21 -16.06 19.63 -3.95
CA SER A 21 -15.79 18.30 -4.53
C SER A 21 -14.96 17.36 -3.66
N THR A 22 -15.20 16.06 -3.76
CA THR A 22 -14.75 14.99 -2.88
C THR A 22 -13.86 13.97 -3.61
N ALA A 23 -13.12 13.15 -2.85
CA ALA A 23 -12.26 12.10 -3.41
C ALA A 23 -13.04 11.13 -4.29
N GLY A 24 -12.61 10.95 -5.54
CA GLY A 24 -13.29 10.12 -6.54
C GLY A 24 -14.13 10.91 -7.54
N PHE A 25 -14.26 12.24 -7.37
CA PHE A 25 -14.98 13.14 -8.28
C PHE A 25 -14.08 14.25 -8.82
N GLY A 26 -14.53 14.91 -9.87
CA GLY A 26 -13.99 16.17 -10.35
C GLY A 26 -14.97 17.31 -10.13
N SER A 27 -14.56 18.53 -10.52
CA SER A 27 -15.42 19.71 -10.57
C SER A 27 -15.20 20.48 -11.86
N ILE A 28 -16.26 21.16 -12.35
CA ILE A 28 -16.17 22.15 -13.41
C ILE A 28 -16.52 23.49 -12.82
N SER A 29 -15.60 24.44 -12.92
CA SER A 29 -15.77 25.79 -12.39
C SER A 29 -15.40 26.81 -13.44
N GLY A 30 -15.73 28.09 -13.21
CA GLY A 30 -15.33 29.11 -14.15
C GLY A 30 -15.75 30.53 -13.75
N VAL A 31 -15.27 31.47 -14.54
CA VAL A 31 -15.65 32.89 -14.45
C VAL A 31 -16.26 33.31 -15.79
N VAL A 32 -17.44 33.95 -15.74
CA VAL A 32 -18.08 34.52 -16.92
C VAL A 32 -17.81 36.02 -16.95
N ARG A 33 -17.32 36.49 -18.10
CA ARG A 33 -16.96 37.91 -18.35
C ARG A 33 -17.49 38.38 -19.67
N ASP A 34 -17.64 39.69 -19.80
CA ASP A 34 -17.88 40.33 -21.09
C ASP A 34 -16.56 40.59 -21.86
N ALA A 35 -16.66 41.14 -23.06
CA ALA A 35 -15.53 41.51 -23.92
C ALA A 35 -14.63 42.61 -23.33
N SER A 36 -15.09 43.40 -22.33
CA SER A 36 -14.31 44.40 -21.60
C SER A 36 -13.53 43.77 -20.41
N GLY A 37 -13.83 42.52 -20.09
CA GLY A 37 -13.29 41.81 -18.93
C GLY A 37 -14.10 41.98 -17.63
N ALA A 38 -15.22 42.70 -17.65
CA ALA A 38 -16.12 42.82 -16.50
C ALA A 38 -16.85 41.50 -16.25
N VAL A 39 -17.06 41.13 -14.97
CA VAL A 39 -17.79 39.90 -14.59
C VAL A 39 -19.27 40.02 -14.87
N ILE A 40 -19.91 38.93 -15.24
CA ILE A 40 -21.35 38.84 -15.50
C ILE A 40 -22.03 38.03 -14.40
N PRO A 41 -22.66 38.67 -13.38
CA PRO A 41 -23.51 38.01 -12.40
C PRO A 41 -24.82 37.54 -13.03
N GLY A 42 -25.44 36.49 -12.45
CA GLY A 42 -26.77 36.03 -12.88
C GLY A 42 -26.80 35.25 -14.18
N ALA A 43 -25.66 35.00 -14.85
CA ALA A 43 -25.63 34.20 -16.05
C ALA A 43 -26.03 32.74 -15.73
N LYS A 44 -26.90 32.16 -16.58
CA LYS A 44 -27.33 30.76 -16.47
C LYS A 44 -26.28 29.84 -17.07
N VAL A 45 -25.80 28.89 -16.29
CA VAL A 45 -24.80 27.92 -16.72
C VAL A 45 -25.39 26.53 -16.61
N ALA A 46 -25.33 25.73 -17.67
CA ALA A 46 -25.68 24.30 -17.62
C ALA A 46 -24.43 23.46 -17.92
N VAL A 47 -24.11 22.57 -17.01
CA VAL A 47 -23.07 21.53 -17.16
C VAL A 47 -23.75 20.20 -17.38
N SER A 48 -23.50 19.54 -18.51
CA SER A 48 -24.16 18.28 -18.86
C SER A 48 -23.17 17.22 -19.34
N ASN A 49 -23.54 15.96 -19.17
CA ASN A 49 -22.91 14.81 -19.79
C ASN A 49 -24.01 13.82 -20.19
N GLU A 50 -24.32 13.76 -21.46
CA GLU A 50 -25.43 12.95 -21.96
C GLU A 50 -25.21 11.46 -21.79
N SER A 51 -23.99 10.97 -22.03
CA SER A 51 -23.67 9.54 -21.88
C SER A 51 -23.79 9.05 -20.43
N LYS A 52 -23.67 9.95 -19.46
CA LYS A 52 -23.80 9.67 -18.03
C LYS A 52 -25.12 10.14 -17.43
N GLY A 53 -26.02 10.76 -18.22
CA GLY A 53 -27.30 11.29 -17.72
C GLY A 53 -27.10 12.38 -16.66
N ILE A 54 -26.08 13.24 -16.80
CA ILE A 54 -25.76 14.31 -15.84
C ILE A 54 -26.23 15.65 -16.42
N VAL A 55 -26.97 16.39 -15.62
CA VAL A 55 -27.31 17.79 -15.88
C VAL A 55 -27.18 18.56 -14.55
N ARG A 56 -26.54 19.73 -14.60
CA ARG A 56 -26.39 20.68 -13.48
C ARG A 56 -26.71 22.09 -13.98
N ASN A 57 -27.76 22.66 -13.45
CA ASN A 57 -28.18 24.03 -13.75
C ASN A 57 -27.69 24.95 -12.63
N LEU A 58 -26.88 25.94 -12.96
CA LEU A 58 -26.20 26.85 -12.08
C LEU A 58 -26.44 28.29 -12.48
N ILE A 59 -26.16 29.24 -11.58
CA ILE A 59 -26.18 30.67 -11.84
C ILE A 59 -24.87 31.26 -11.33
N THR A 60 -24.24 32.17 -12.07
CA THR A 60 -23.03 32.87 -11.64
C THR A 60 -23.37 33.82 -10.48
N ASN A 61 -22.48 33.86 -9.49
CA ASN A 61 -22.55 34.75 -8.31
C ASN A 61 -22.11 36.19 -8.67
N ASP A 62 -22.08 37.09 -7.66
CA ASP A 62 -21.71 38.52 -7.85
C ASP A 62 -20.26 38.70 -8.38
N ALA A 63 -19.42 37.73 -8.25
CA ALA A 63 -18.06 37.71 -8.83
C ALA A 63 -18.01 37.04 -10.21
N GLY A 64 -19.14 36.74 -10.82
CA GLY A 64 -19.24 36.03 -12.10
C GLY A 64 -18.79 34.56 -12.05
N LEU A 65 -18.64 33.98 -10.84
CA LEU A 65 -18.16 32.64 -10.64
C LEU A 65 -19.29 31.60 -10.65
N PHE A 66 -19.05 30.46 -11.26
CA PHE A 66 -19.88 29.26 -11.10
C PHE A 66 -19.02 28.05 -10.73
N THR A 67 -19.59 27.08 -10.07
CA THR A 67 -18.95 25.81 -9.73
C THR A 67 -19.95 24.68 -9.75
N ALA A 68 -19.66 23.62 -10.50
CA ALA A 68 -20.37 22.33 -10.52
C ALA A 68 -19.50 21.28 -9.86
N PRO A 69 -19.63 21.04 -8.55
CA PRO A 69 -18.81 20.09 -7.82
C PRO A 69 -19.37 18.66 -7.91
N ALA A 70 -18.59 17.67 -7.42
CA ALA A 70 -18.98 16.27 -7.34
C ALA A 70 -19.47 15.68 -8.67
N LEU A 71 -18.79 16.00 -9.76
CA LEU A 71 -19.04 15.42 -11.07
C LEU A 71 -18.25 14.13 -11.23
N VAL A 72 -18.88 13.10 -11.77
CA VAL A 72 -18.23 11.83 -12.09
C VAL A 72 -17.18 12.06 -13.18
N PRO A 73 -15.93 11.61 -13.00
CA PRO A 73 -14.93 11.68 -14.06
C PRO A 73 -15.41 10.98 -15.33
N ALA A 74 -15.38 11.68 -16.45
CA ALA A 74 -15.80 11.16 -17.76
C ALA A 74 -15.38 12.09 -18.89
N GLN A 75 -15.37 11.56 -20.09
CA GLN A 75 -15.32 12.34 -21.34
C GLN A 75 -16.72 12.79 -21.74
N GLY A 76 -16.82 13.81 -22.60
CA GLY A 76 -18.07 14.25 -23.23
C GLY A 76 -18.90 15.21 -22.37
N TYR A 77 -18.30 15.93 -21.45
CA TYR A 77 -18.97 17.04 -20.77
C TYR A 77 -19.19 18.21 -21.75
N ALA A 78 -20.32 18.89 -21.57
CA ALA A 78 -20.64 20.14 -22.25
C ALA A 78 -20.98 21.21 -21.20
N VAL A 79 -20.55 22.45 -21.48
CA VAL A 79 -20.87 23.62 -20.66
C VAL A 79 -21.52 24.66 -21.56
N THR A 80 -22.74 25.07 -21.26
CA THR A 80 -23.45 26.16 -21.94
C THR A 80 -23.63 27.33 -20.97
N VAL A 81 -23.50 28.56 -21.50
CA VAL A 81 -23.72 29.79 -20.73
C VAL A 81 -24.64 30.72 -21.51
N ASP A 82 -25.72 31.12 -20.85
CA ASP A 82 -26.72 32.05 -21.35
C ASP A 82 -26.82 33.27 -20.44
N ALA A 83 -26.68 34.48 -20.99
CA ALA A 83 -26.89 35.73 -20.29
C ALA A 83 -27.67 36.71 -21.19
N GLU A 84 -28.56 37.48 -20.59
CA GLU A 84 -29.41 38.44 -21.37
C GLU A 84 -28.53 39.50 -22.04
N GLY A 85 -28.75 39.73 -23.33
CA GLY A 85 -27.95 40.65 -24.12
C GLY A 85 -26.61 40.10 -24.65
N PHE A 86 -26.29 38.84 -24.38
CA PHE A 86 -25.07 38.20 -24.84
C PHE A 86 -25.34 37.01 -25.76
N THR A 87 -24.34 36.68 -26.59
CA THR A 87 -24.37 35.46 -27.41
C THR A 87 -24.16 34.24 -26.53
N ARG A 88 -24.98 33.20 -26.78
CA ARG A 88 -24.84 31.92 -26.08
C ARG A 88 -23.46 31.31 -26.33
N TYR A 89 -22.79 30.89 -25.24
CA TYR A 89 -21.53 30.16 -25.28
C TYR A 89 -21.78 28.67 -25.11
N GLU A 90 -21.05 27.85 -25.86
CA GLU A 90 -21.08 26.39 -25.71
C GLU A 90 -19.69 25.81 -25.87
N ALA A 91 -19.23 25.05 -24.87
CA ALA A 91 -18.04 24.22 -24.93
C ALA A 91 -18.43 22.75 -24.86
N LYS A 92 -17.98 21.92 -25.81
CA LYS A 92 -18.30 20.50 -25.94
C LYS A 92 -17.05 19.62 -25.81
N SER A 93 -17.28 18.31 -25.65
CA SER A 93 -16.23 17.29 -25.64
C SER A 93 -15.16 17.50 -24.56
N LEU A 94 -15.55 18.11 -23.43
CA LEU A 94 -14.65 18.31 -22.31
C LEU A 94 -14.41 16.98 -21.57
N GLU A 95 -13.14 16.72 -21.25
CA GLU A 95 -12.74 15.60 -20.40
C GLU A 95 -12.57 16.10 -18.96
N LEU A 96 -13.21 15.44 -18.02
CA LEU A 96 -13.06 15.68 -16.59
C LEU A 96 -12.40 14.47 -15.92
N LEU A 97 -11.27 14.70 -15.28
CA LEU A 97 -10.50 13.68 -14.56
C LEU A 97 -10.75 13.73 -13.05
N VAL A 98 -10.46 12.64 -12.35
CA VAL A 98 -10.57 12.57 -10.90
C VAL A 98 -9.67 13.60 -10.20
N GLY A 99 -10.22 14.27 -9.18
CA GLY A 99 -9.52 15.32 -8.44
C GLY A 99 -9.20 16.58 -9.25
N GLN A 100 -9.69 16.67 -10.50
CA GLN A 100 -9.52 17.84 -11.34
C GLN A 100 -10.59 18.89 -11.02
N ASP A 101 -10.18 20.17 -10.94
CA ASP A 101 -11.05 21.32 -11.04
C ASP A 101 -10.83 21.94 -12.43
N LEU A 102 -11.70 21.58 -13.39
CA LEU A 102 -11.67 22.11 -14.76
C LEU A 102 -12.18 23.54 -14.72
N ASN A 103 -11.24 24.50 -14.72
CA ASN A 103 -11.56 25.92 -14.65
C ASN A 103 -11.69 26.52 -16.07
N LEU A 104 -12.87 27.05 -16.37
CA LEU A 104 -13.20 27.68 -17.67
C LEU A 104 -13.29 29.20 -17.52
N ASN A 105 -12.43 29.91 -18.26
CA ASN A 105 -12.52 31.36 -18.39
C ASN A 105 -13.38 31.69 -19.60
N ILE A 106 -14.64 32.07 -19.37
CA ILE A 106 -15.67 32.24 -20.41
C ILE A 106 -15.87 33.72 -20.70
N GLY A 107 -15.57 34.13 -21.94
CA GLY A 107 -15.85 35.46 -22.44
C GLY A 107 -17.11 35.46 -23.32
N LEU A 108 -18.11 36.25 -22.96
CA LEU A 108 -19.33 36.41 -23.76
C LEU A 108 -19.20 37.66 -24.63
N SER A 109 -19.60 37.55 -25.89
CA SER A 109 -19.75 38.69 -26.83
C SER A 109 -21.18 39.23 -26.77
N VAL A 110 -21.36 40.53 -26.98
CA VAL A 110 -22.70 41.15 -27.08
C VAL A 110 -23.45 40.54 -28.28
N ALA A 111 -24.70 40.20 -28.07
CA ALA A 111 -25.55 39.59 -29.10
C ALA A 111 -25.66 40.50 -30.35
N ALA A 112 -24.88 40.20 -31.38
CA ALA A 112 -25.16 40.58 -32.75
C ALA A 112 -25.93 39.42 -33.38
N ALA A 113 -27.00 39.72 -34.15
CA ALA A 113 -27.94 38.71 -34.62
C ALA A 113 -27.29 37.40 -35.09
N THR A 114 -27.69 36.28 -34.48
CA THR A 114 -27.48 34.87 -34.91
C THR A 114 -26.05 34.36 -35.06
N VAL A 115 -25.18 34.51 -34.08
CA VAL A 115 -23.92 33.77 -34.08
C VAL A 115 -23.83 32.92 -32.80
N GLN A 116 -24.00 31.59 -32.95
CA GLN A 116 -23.62 30.63 -31.89
C GLN A 116 -22.11 30.42 -31.95
N VAL A 117 -21.39 30.76 -30.87
CA VAL A 117 -19.95 30.53 -30.78
C VAL A 117 -19.73 29.15 -30.18
N GLU A 118 -19.48 28.15 -31.02
CA GLU A 118 -19.04 26.85 -30.60
C GLU A 118 -17.52 26.89 -30.41
N VAL A 119 -17.06 26.77 -29.18
CA VAL A 119 -15.62 26.72 -28.84
C VAL A 119 -15.24 25.31 -28.53
N THR A 120 -14.55 24.64 -29.45
CA THR A 120 -13.85 23.39 -29.18
C THR A 120 -12.55 23.72 -28.41
N THR A 121 -12.67 23.94 -27.10
CA THR A 121 -11.50 24.24 -26.26
C THR A 121 -10.84 22.96 -25.85
N ALA A 122 -9.58 22.79 -26.24
CA ALA A 122 -8.73 21.76 -25.65
C ALA A 122 -8.62 22.03 -24.13
N THR A 123 -8.95 21.03 -23.30
CA THR A 123 -8.83 21.13 -21.85
C THR A 123 -7.43 21.68 -21.48
N PRO A 124 -7.29 22.72 -20.65
CA PRO A 124 -5.98 23.25 -20.26
C PRO A 124 -5.07 22.17 -19.69
N ILE A 125 -3.78 22.20 -20.06
CA ILE A 125 -2.77 21.26 -19.51
C ILE A 125 -2.40 21.69 -18.09
N VAL A 126 -2.44 22.98 -17.81
CA VAL A 126 -2.07 23.57 -16.52
C VAL A 126 -3.34 23.87 -15.74
N GLU A 127 -3.45 23.31 -14.54
CA GLU A 127 -4.59 23.47 -13.65
C GLU A 127 -4.34 24.62 -12.66
N GLU A 128 -4.91 25.81 -12.90
CA GLU A 128 -4.61 27.04 -12.17
C GLU A 128 -5.02 27.04 -10.68
N THR A 129 -5.94 26.17 -10.30
CA THR A 129 -6.51 26.14 -8.93
C THR A 129 -5.94 25.05 -8.06
N LYS A 130 -5.30 24.05 -8.64
CA LYS A 130 -4.74 22.88 -7.95
C LYS A 130 -3.43 23.23 -7.25
N THR A 131 -3.28 22.83 -5.98
CA THR A 131 -2.11 23.14 -5.15
C THR A 131 -1.28 21.90 -4.76
N ASP A 132 -1.83 20.68 -4.93
CA ASP A 132 -1.10 19.44 -4.71
C ASP A 132 -0.25 19.05 -5.94
N VAL A 133 0.69 18.14 -5.75
CA VAL A 133 1.42 17.49 -6.83
C VAL A 133 0.83 16.12 -7.02
N SER A 134 -0.01 16.02 -8.04
CA SER A 134 -0.65 14.76 -8.38
C SER A 134 -0.68 14.53 -9.89
N GLN A 135 -0.79 13.25 -10.24
CA GLN A 135 -0.93 12.78 -11.61
C GLN A 135 -2.18 11.91 -11.73
N VAL A 136 -2.90 12.07 -12.83
CA VAL A 136 -3.96 11.13 -13.20
C VAL A 136 -3.47 10.29 -14.37
N ILE A 137 -3.63 8.96 -14.22
CA ILE A 137 -3.41 7.97 -15.27
C ILE A 137 -4.80 7.60 -15.76
N GLY A 138 -5.15 8.11 -16.94
CA GLY A 138 -6.48 7.98 -17.50
C GLY A 138 -6.73 6.66 -18.21
N GLU A 139 -7.98 6.46 -18.60
CA GLU A 139 -8.49 5.23 -19.24
C GLU A 139 -7.68 4.80 -20.45
N GLN A 140 -7.31 5.72 -21.34
CA GLN A 140 -6.53 5.39 -22.53
C GLN A 140 -5.14 4.87 -22.19
N GLN A 141 -4.46 5.46 -21.18
CA GLN A 141 -3.15 4.98 -20.74
C GLN A 141 -3.24 3.58 -20.11
N ILE A 142 -4.30 3.33 -19.33
CA ILE A 142 -4.56 2.02 -18.71
C ILE A 142 -4.83 0.97 -19.79
N ALA A 143 -5.54 1.31 -20.85
CA ALA A 143 -5.90 0.37 -21.92
C ALA A 143 -4.71 0.07 -22.87
N GLU A 144 -3.90 1.08 -23.21
CA GLU A 144 -2.92 1.00 -24.30
C GLU A 144 -1.50 0.68 -23.83
N LEU A 145 -1.11 1.08 -22.60
CA LEU A 145 0.25 0.84 -22.13
C LEU A 145 0.45 -0.63 -21.72
N PRO A 146 1.52 -1.28 -22.21
CA PRO A 146 1.81 -2.65 -21.86
C PRO A 146 2.31 -2.77 -20.43
N ILE A 147 1.65 -3.58 -19.61
CA ILE A 147 2.10 -3.93 -18.27
C ILE A 147 2.13 -5.44 -18.05
N ASN A 148 3.11 -5.91 -17.28
CA ASN A 148 3.26 -7.33 -17.01
C ASN A 148 2.15 -7.83 -16.08
N GLY A 149 1.35 -8.79 -16.60
CA GLY A 149 0.32 -9.47 -15.81
C GLY A 149 -0.88 -8.61 -15.44
N ARG A 150 -1.10 -7.48 -16.15
CA ARG A 150 -2.19 -6.55 -15.91
C ARG A 150 -2.22 -6.00 -14.48
N ARG A 151 -1.02 -5.81 -13.92
CA ARG A 151 -0.82 -5.31 -12.56
C ARG A 151 -1.02 -3.80 -12.53
N VAL A 152 -2.23 -3.37 -12.20
CA VAL A 152 -2.66 -1.96 -12.30
C VAL A 152 -1.85 -1.00 -11.41
N ASP A 153 -1.36 -1.43 -10.27
CA ASP A 153 -0.47 -0.64 -9.41
C ASP A 153 0.88 -0.30 -10.06
N SER A 154 1.29 -1.03 -11.10
CA SER A 154 2.49 -0.71 -11.89
C SER A 154 2.37 0.64 -12.63
N PHE A 155 1.17 1.11 -12.93
CA PHE A 155 0.97 2.44 -13.52
C PHE A 155 1.37 3.57 -12.58
N VAL A 156 1.35 3.35 -11.28
CA VAL A 156 1.75 4.35 -10.28
C VAL A 156 3.24 4.72 -10.44
N LEU A 157 4.06 3.81 -10.96
CA LEU A 157 5.48 4.05 -11.26
C LEU A 157 5.72 5.05 -12.40
N LEU A 158 4.69 5.42 -13.16
CA LEU A 158 4.77 6.52 -14.14
C LEU A 158 4.82 7.90 -13.47
N THR A 159 4.55 7.97 -12.17
CA THR A 159 4.57 9.21 -11.40
C THR A 159 6.00 9.54 -10.95
N PRO A 160 6.48 10.78 -11.15
CA PRO A 160 7.80 11.19 -10.66
C PRO A 160 7.95 10.98 -9.15
N ALA A 161 9.16 10.66 -8.70
CA ALA A 161 9.52 10.37 -7.31
C ALA A 161 8.79 9.15 -6.69
N VAL A 162 8.28 8.26 -7.52
CA VAL A 162 7.74 6.94 -7.11
C VAL A 162 8.65 5.85 -7.67
N THR A 163 9.01 4.90 -6.80
CA THR A 163 9.86 3.74 -7.15
C THR A 163 9.32 2.48 -6.49
N ASN A 164 9.76 1.31 -6.92
CA ASN A 164 9.60 0.10 -6.13
C ASN A 164 10.68 0.02 -5.05
N ASP A 165 10.33 -0.44 -3.85
CA ASP A 165 11.35 -0.89 -2.92
C ASP A 165 12.02 -2.16 -3.47
N GLY A 166 13.30 -2.33 -3.18
CA GLY A 166 14.08 -3.46 -3.70
C GLY A 166 13.74 -4.79 -3.03
N THR A 167 13.04 -4.80 -1.89
CA THR A 167 12.86 -5.98 -1.03
C THR A 167 11.57 -6.72 -1.35
N TYR A 168 10.45 -6.00 -1.39
CA TYR A 168 9.12 -6.60 -1.55
C TYR A 168 8.37 -6.09 -2.79
N GLY A 169 8.94 -5.15 -3.56
CA GLY A 169 8.30 -4.53 -4.71
C GLY A 169 7.14 -3.60 -4.32
N ASN A 170 7.15 -3.06 -3.11
CA ASN A 170 6.18 -2.09 -2.66
C ASN A 170 6.41 -0.73 -3.30
N LEU A 171 5.35 0.04 -3.47
CA LEU A 171 5.47 1.41 -3.95
C LEU A 171 6.09 2.30 -2.88
N SER A 172 7.20 2.94 -3.24
CA SER A 172 7.89 3.91 -2.39
C SER A 172 7.69 5.32 -2.94
N PHE A 173 7.12 6.19 -2.13
CA PHE A 173 6.93 7.60 -2.44
C PHE A 173 7.98 8.42 -1.70
N ARG A 174 8.83 9.13 -2.44
CA ARG A 174 9.90 9.96 -1.87
C ARG A 174 10.73 9.21 -0.81
N GLY A 175 11.13 7.97 -1.13
CA GLY A 175 11.89 7.11 -0.23
C GLY A 175 11.10 6.47 0.91
N MET A 176 9.76 6.66 0.97
CA MET A 176 8.87 6.07 1.98
C MET A 176 8.11 4.89 1.39
N ALA A 177 8.50 3.67 1.69
CA ALA A 177 7.85 2.45 1.21
C ALA A 177 6.59 2.08 2.03
N ALA A 178 6.60 2.29 3.33
CA ALA A 178 5.46 2.10 4.20
C ALA A 178 4.71 3.43 4.44
N SER A 179 3.44 3.35 4.87
CA SER A 179 2.60 4.52 5.16
C SER A 179 2.02 5.24 3.94
N ASN A 180 1.82 4.52 2.84
CA ASN A 180 1.00 4.98 1.72
C ASN A 180 -0.48 4.65 1.98
N ALA A 181 -1.39 5.38 1.32
CA ALA A 181 -2.81 5.06 1.32
C ALA A 181 -3.27 4.59 -0.07
N PHE A 182 -3.99 3.47 -0.11
CA PHE A 182 -4.63 2.93 -1.29
C PHE A 182 -6.14 3.04 -1.12
N LEU A 183 -6.77 3.81 -1.98
CA LEU A 183 -8.21 4.05 -1.94
C LEU A 183 -8.85 3.45 -3.19
N VAL A 184 -10.10 3.02 -3.07
CA VAL A 184 -10.96 2.67 -4.21
C VAL A 184 -12.26 3.45 -4.06
N ASP A 185 -12.57 4.29 -5.05
CA ASP A 185 -13.67 5.26 -5.01
C ASP A 185 -13.69 6.06 -3.69
N GLY A 186 -12.51 6.46 -3.20
CA GLY A 186 -12.33 7.23 -1.97
C GLY A 186 -12.46 6.46 -0.65
N VAL A 187 -12.72 5.16 -0.68
CA VAL A 187 -12.72 4.29 0.52
C VAL A 187 -11.36 3.63 0.68
N ASP A 188 -10.83 3.61 1.90
CA ASP A 188 -9.52 3.06 2.22
C ASP A 188 -9.51 1.53 2.11
N THR A 189 -8.68 1.01 1.23
CA THR A 189 -8.42 -0.42 1.02
C THR A 189 -6.99 -0.82 1.38
N THR A 190 -6.25 0.06 2.06
CA THR A 190 -4.91 -0.26 2.56
C THR A 190 -5.00 -1.31 3.64
N GLN A 191 -4.27 -2.39 3.52
CA GLN A 191 -4.16 -3.40 4.55
C GLN A 191 -3.45 -2.82 5.78
N GLN A 192 -4.08 -2.89 6.95
CA GLN A 192 -3.58 -2.29 8.19
C GLN A 192 -2.37 -3.06 8.78
N PHE A 193 -2.28 -4.36 8.55
CA PHE A 193 -1.26 -5.19 9.18
C PHE A 193 0.15 -4.81 8.72
N PHE A 194 0.39 -4.69 7.41
CA PHE A 194 1.68 -4.30 6.85
C PHE A 194 1.74 -2.85 6.36
N ASN A 195 0.61 -2.11 6.34
CA ASN A 195 0.46 -0.80 5.69
C ASN A 195 0.76 -0.83 4.19
N GLU A 196 0.30 -1.85 3.51
CA GLU A 196 0.53 -2.11 2.09
C GLU A 196 -0.79 -2.19 1.33
N ASN A 197 -0.72 -2.39 0.02
CA ASN A 197 -1.90 -2.70 -0.79
C ASN A 197 -2.49 -4.06 -0.39
N ALA A 198 -3.81 -4.21 -0.49
CA ALA A 198 -4.50 -5.47 -0.17
C ALA A 198 -3.93 -6.64 -0.98
N GLY A 199 -3.76 -7.80 -0.33
CA GLY A 199 -3.16 -9.00 -0.93
C GLY A 199 -1.66 -8.89 -1.17
N ARG A 200 -1.04 -7.74 -0.90
CA ARG A 200 0.38 -7.46 -1.05
C ARG A 200 0.88 -7.72 -2.48
N THR A 201 2.12 -8.18 -2.62
CA THR A 201 2.76 -8.49 -3.91
C THR A 201 2.41 -9.87 -4.46
N ARG A 202 1.64 -10.70 -3.74
CA ARG A 202 1.27 -12.07 -4.16
C ARG A 202 0.29 -12.10 -5.31
N ILE A 203 -0.67 -11.20 -5.29
CA ILE A 203 -1.69 -11.05 -6.33
C ILE A 203 -1.24 -10.07 -7.42
N ALA A 204 -1.80 -10.19 -8.61
CA ALA A 204 -1.56 -9.23 -9.68
C ALA A 204 -2.17 -7.86 -9.34
N SER A 205 -3.42 -7.83 -8.91
CA SER A 205 -4.13 -6.63 -8.46
C SER A 205 -5.35 -7.06 -7.65
N GLN A 206 -5.85 -6.17 -6.77
CA GLN A 206 -7.13 -6.37 -6.10
C GLN A 206 -8.35 -6.10 -6.99
N LEU A 207 -8.16 -5.40 -8.11
CA LEU A 207 -9.18 -5.09 -9.12
C LEU A 207 -8.66 -5.49 -10.50
N SER A 208 -9.55 -5.95 -11.38
CA SER A 208 -9.22 -6.12 -12.79
C SER A 208 -8.90 -4.78 -13.44
N GLN A 209 -7.96 -4.75 -14.37
CA GLN A 209 -7.64 -3.55 -15.16
C GLN A 209 -8.87 -3.00 -15.89
N ASP A 210 -9.79 -3.87 -16.37
CA ASP A 210 -11.01 -3.43 -17.05
C ASP A 210 -12.09 -2.90 -16.10
N ALA A 211 -11.96 -3.09 -14.79
CA ALA A 211 -12.82 -2.46 -13.81
C ALA A 211 -12.33 -1.06 -13.39
N VAL A 212 -11.12 -0.67 -13.80
CA VAL A 212 -10.52 0.63 -13.46
C VAL A 212 -10.76 1.63 -14.58
N GLN A 213 -11.26 2.81 -14.23
CA GLN A 213 -11.40 3.93 -15.13
C GLN A 213 -10.15 4.79 -15.16
N GLU A 214 -9.66 5.16 -13.97
CA GLU A 214 -8.46 5.99 -13.83
C GLU A 214 -7.82 5.86 -12.45
N PHE A 215 -6.57 6.28 -12.31
CA PHE A 215 -5.85 6.42 -11.06
C PHE A 215 -5.48 7.86 -10.81
N GLN A 216 -5.78 8.36 -9.64
CA GLN A 216 -5.17 9.58 -9.12
C GLN A 216 -4.03 9.19 -8.18
N VAL A 217 -2.84 9.68 -8.49
CA VAL A 217 -1.64 9.49 -7.66
C VAL A 217 -1.23 10.84 -7.09
N VAL A 218 -1.44 11.05 -5.79
CA VAL A 218 -0.99 12.26 -5.10
C VAL A 218 0.36 11.97 -4.47
N SER A 219 1.40 12.49 -5.08
CA SER A 219 2.78 12.24 -4.66
C SER A 219 3.30 13.23 -3.63
N SER A 220 2.71 14.43 -3.53
CA SER A 220 3.11 15.45 -2.54
C SER A 220 1.98 16.42 -2.23
N ASN A 221 1.99 16.95 -1.02
CA ASN A 221 1.03 17.95 -0.52
C ASN A 221 -0.44 17.57 -0.68
N PRO A 222 -0.89 16.35 -0.30
CA PRO A 222 -2.30 16.03 -0.33
C PRO A 222 -3.11 16.98 0.56
N THR A 223 -4.31 17.33 0.13
CA THR A 223 -5.22 18.20 0.88
C THR A 223 -5.63 17.58 2.22
N ALA A 224 -6.22 18.35 3.15
CA ALA A 224 -6.58 17.89 4.50
C ALA A 224 -7.65 16.77 4.51
N GLU A 225 -8.35 16.56 3.41
CA GLU A 225 -9.27 15.44 3.20
C GLU A 225 -8.60 14.08 3.38
N TYR A 226 -7.35 13.95 2.91
CA TYR A 226 -6.60 12.71 3.00
C TYR A 226 -5.83 12.58 4.31
N GLY A 227 -5.88 11.40 4.90
CA GLY A 227 -5.19 11.08 6.15
C GLY A 227 -4.60 9.69 6.20
N ARG A 228 -4.02 9.35 7.33
CA ARG A 228 -3.38 8.05 7.61
C ARG A 228 -2.32 7.67 6.56
N ALA A 229 -1.70 8.67 5.93
CA ALA A 229 -0.67 8.49 4.94
C ALA A 229 0.41 9.55 5.09
N SER A 230 1.61 9.15 5.43
CA SER A 230 2.80 10.01 5.45
C SER A 230 3.63 9.88 4.17
N GLY A 231 3.36 8.89 3.34
CA GLY A 231 3.89 8.69 1.99
C GLY A 231 3.01 9.32 0.90
N GLY A 232 2.60 8.53 -0.07
CA GLY A 232 1.71 8.93 -1.17
C GLY A 232 0.30 8.37 -1.01
N ILE A 233 -0.58 8.84 -1.91
CA ILE A 233 -1.96 8.37 -1.98
C ILE A 233 -2.24 7.90 -3.39
N VAL A 234 -2.81 6.71 -3.53
CA VAL A 234 -3.28 6.15 -4.79
C VAL A 234 -4.78 5.95 -4.67
N ASN A 235 -5.56 6.76 -5.38
CA ASN A 235 -7.01 6.61 -5.44
C ASN A 235 -7.41 6.02 -6.78
N THR A 236 -7.96 4.80 -6.76
CA THR A 236 -8.46 4.07 -7.91
C THR A 236 -9.92 4.41 -8.11
N VAL A 237 -10.28 4.95 -9.25
CA VAL A 237 -11.67 5.20 -9.66
C VAL A 237 -12.15 4.05 -10.51
N THR A 238 -13.27 3.45 -10.12
CA THR A 238 -13.84 2.31 -10.81
C THR A 238 -14.78 2.75 -11.94
N ARG A 239 -14.88 1.92 -13.00
CA ARG A 239 -15.80 2.15 -14.10
C ARG A 239 -17.26 2.10 -13.64
N SER A 240 -18.10 2.85 -14.34
CA SER A 240 -19.53 2.91 -14.15
C SER A 240 -20.25 2.69 -15.48
N GLY A 241 -21.48 2.21 -15.44
CA GLY A 241 -22.36 2.17 -16.61
C GLY A 241 -22.67 3.57 -17.19
N GLY A 242 -23.40 3.60 -18.26
CA GLY A 242 -23.85 4.80 -18.96
C GLY A 242 -25.15 4.54 -19.71
N ASN A 243 -25.58 5.51 -20.53
CA ASN A 243 -26.82 5.39 -21.32
C ASN A 243 -26.70 4.38 -22.48
N ASP A 244 -25.49 4.03 -22.89
CA ASP A 244 -25.21 3.05 -23.92
C ASP A 244 -24.66 1.78 -23.31
N VAL A 245 -25.07 0.62 -23.86
CA VAL A 245 -24.49 -0.67 -23.47
C VAL A 245 -23.13 -0.79 -24.13
N HIS A 246 -22.12 -1.07 -23.30
CA HIS A 246 -20.75 -1.27 -23.76
C HIS A 246 -20.10 -2.40 -22.96
N GLY A 247 -19.09 -3.03 -23.56
CA GLY A 247 -18.36 -4.11 -22.89
C GLY A 247 -17.12 -4.52 -23.66
N SER A 248 -16.34 -5.37 -23.04
CA SER A 248 -15.13 -5.95 -23.61
C SER A 248 -15.01 -7.43 -23.22
N GLY A 249 -14.32 -8.17 -24.04
CA GLY A 249 -13.91 -9.54 -23.72
C GLY A 249 -12.48 -9.73 -24.20
N TYR A 250 -11.67 -10.43 -23.41
CA TYR A 250 -10.27 -10.61 -23.73
C TYR A 250 -9.75 -11.95 -23.23
N TRP A 251 -8.69 -12.40 -23.89
CA TRP A 251 -7.89 -13.54 -23.47
C TRP A 251 -6.43 -13.27 -23.80
N PHE A 252 -5.57 -13.34 -22.78
CA PHE A 252 -4.13 -13.20 -22.91
C PHE A 252 -3.47 -14.55 -22.62
N PHE A 253 -2.54 -14.91 -23.47
CA PHE A 253 -1.74 -16.11 -23.35
C PHE A 253 -0.26 -15.74 -23.23
N ARG A 254 0.42 -16.34 -22.28
CA ARG A 254 1.87 -16.21 -22.10
C ARG A 254 2.50 -17.58 -21.97
N ASN A 255 3.59 -17.80 -22.70
CA ASN A 255 4.38 -19.02 -22.64
C ASN A 255 5.86 -18.63 -22.68
N ARG A 256 6.74 -19.45 -22.07
CA ARG A 256 8.18 -19.20 -22.06
C ARG A 256 8.79 -19.07 -23.47
N THR A 257 8.25 -19.76 -24.45
CA THR A 257 8.72 -19.72 -25.87
C THR A 257 8.45 -18.36 -26.52
N LEU A 258 7.50 -17.58 -25.99
CA LEU A 258 7.14 -16.23 -26.45
C LEU A 258 7.81 -15.13 -25.62
N ASN A 259 8.54 -15.49 -24.55
CA ASN A 259 9.24 -14.56 -23.68
C ASN A 259 10.73 -14.56 -23.95
N ALA A 260 11.35 -13.38 -23.90
CA ALA A 260 12.79 -13.31 -23.78
C ALA A 260 13.25 -13.86 -22.42
N GLN A 261 14.41 -14.48 -22.38
CA GLN A 261 15.08 -14.84 -21.14
C GLN A 261 15.57 -13.57 -20.44
N ASP A 262 15.40 -13.51 -19.12
CA ASP A 262 15.99 -12.45 -18.30
C ASP A 262 17.52 -12.48 -18.47
N ARG A 263 18.14 -11.30 -18.65
CA ARG A 263 19.57 -11.18 -18.89
C ARG A 263 20.44 -11.80 -17.79
N TYR A 264 19.94 -11.82 -16.56
CA TYR A 264 20.66 -12.35 -15.41
C TYR A 264 20.24 -13.77 -15.05
N ALA A 265 19.24 -14.34 -15.72
CA ALA A 265 18.81 -15.72 -15.50
C ALA A 265 19.67 -16.68 -16.30
N THR A 266 20.04 -17.80 -15.67
CA THR A 266 20.83 -18.89 -16.32
C THR A 266 19.99 -19.77 -17.22
N PHE A 267 18.65 -19.70 -17.15
CA PHE A 267 17.72 -20.45 -18.01
C PHE A 267 16.40 -19.70 -18.13
N ASN A 268 15.60 -20.05 -19.16
CA ASN A 268 14.26 -19.51 -19.36
C ASN A 268 13.24 -20.38 -18.60
N PRO A 269 12.64 -19.89 -17.49
CA PRO A 269 11.73 -20.69 -16.66
C PRO A 269 10.49 -21.17 -17.43
N PRO A 270 10.04 -22.41 -17.24
CA PRO A 270 8.80 -22.89 -17.84
C PRO A 270 7.60 -22.18 -17.19
N GLU A 271 7.02 -21.23 -17.91
CA GLU A 271 5.82 -20.51 -17.49
C GLU A 271 4.74 -20.67 -18.54
N VAL A 272 3.53 -20.96 -18.09
CA VAL A 272 2.29 -20.87 -18.89
C VAL A 272 1.28 -20.07 -18.10
N ARG A 273 0.72 -19.03 -18.72
CA ARG A 273 -0.32 -18.19 -18.12
C ARG A 273 -1.45 -17.97 -19.11
N HIS A 274 -2.67 -18.20 -18.64
CA HIS A 274 -3.90 -17.80 -19.29
C HIS A 274 -4.57 -16.75 -18.40
N GLN A 275 -4.99 -15.64 -18.98
CA GLN A 275 -5.73 -14.58 -18.30
C GLN A 275 -6.89 -14.16 -19.21
N ALA A 276 -8.11 -14.40 -18.78
CA ALA A 276 -9.31 -14.10 -19.55
C ALA A 276 -10.30 -13.33 -18.68
N GLY A 277 -11.05 -12.45 -19.29
CA GLY A 277 -12.05 -11.67 -18.61
C GLY A 277 -13.02 -10.98 -19.54
N PHE A 278 -14.02 -10.39 -18.94
CA PHE A 278 -15.02 -9.59 -19.64
C PHE A 278 -15.50 -8.45 -18.76
N SER A 279 -16.03 -7.42 -19.40
CA SER A 279 -16.76 -6.35 -18.74
C SER A 279 -18.03 -6.03 -19.51
N ILE A 280 -19.05 -5.59 -18.81
CA ILE A 280 -20.31 -5.10 -19.41
C ILE A 280 -20.89 -3.99 -18.53
N GLY A 281 -21.32 -2.91 -19.15
CA GLY A 281 -21.98 -1.79 -18.49
C GLY A 281 -23.07 -1.21 -19.37
N GLY A 282 -24.06 -0.60 -18.72
CA GLY A 282 -25.17 0.02 -19.45
C GLY A 282 -26.26 0.52 -18.52
N PRO A 283 -27.40 0.99 -19.08
CA PRO A 283 -28.54 1.43 -18.32
C PRO A 283 -29.48 0.28 -17.95
N VAL A 284 -29.88 0.22 -16.67
CA VAL A 284 -31.13 -0.47 -16.29
C VAL A 284 -32.31 0.45 -16.62
N LYS A 285 -32.14 1.76 -16.36
CA LYS A 285 -33.06 2.83 -16.75
C LYS A 285 -32.23 4.04 -17.18
N LYS A 286 -32.39 4.47 -18.43
CA LYS A 286 -31.68 5.62 -19.00
C LYS A 286 -31.74 6.82 -18.04
N ASP A 287 -30.66 7.57 -17.96
CA ASP A 287 -30.43 8.76 -17.14
C ASP A 287 -30.50 8.54 -15.61
N LYS A 288 -31.00 7.38 -15.14
CA LYS A 288 -31.32 7.17 -13.72
C LYS A 288 -30.61 6.01 -13.04
N LEU A 289 -30.52 4.82 -13.67
CA LEU A 289 -29.98 3.63 -13.04
C LEU A 289 -29.08 2.89 -14.01
N PHE A 290 -27.83 2.76 -13.61
CA PHE A 290 -26.77 2.16 -14.41
C PHE A 290 -26.13 0.98 -13.66
N TYR A 291 -25.67 0.02 -14.44
CA TYR A 291 -24.89 -1.10 -13.93
C TYR A 291 -23.54 -1.21 -14.63
N PHE A 292 -22.57 -1.74 -13.92
CA PHE A 292 -21.31 -2.20 -14.49
C PHE A 292 -20.90 -3.49 -13.80
N PHE A 293 -20.47 -4.47 -14.58
CA PHE A 293 -20.01 -5.76 -14.10
C PHE A 293 -18.71 -6.16 -14.82
N ASN A 294 -17.75 -6.76 -14.07
CA ASN A 294 -16.50 -7.27 -14.62
C ASN A 294 -16.15 -8.60 -13.93
N GLY A 295 -15.65 -9.56 -14.73
CA GLY A 295 -15.12 -10.81 -14.25
C GLY A 295 -13.78 -11.11 -14.93
N GLU A 296 -12.80 -11.59 -14.15
CA GLU A 296 -11.49 -11.97 -14.65
C GLU A 296 -11.01 -13.25 -13.97
N ILE A 297 -10.41 -14.16 -14.74
CA ILE A 297 -9.74 -15.35 -14.26
C ILE A 297 -8.30 -15.37 -14.73
N GLN A 298 -7.38 -15.78 -13.85
CA GLN A 298 -6.00 -16.08 -14.18
C GLN A 298 -5.69 -17.53 -13.80
N ARG A 299 -5.02 -18.26 -14.69
CA ARG A 299 -4.43 -19.57 -14.45
C ARG A 299 -2.97 -19.51 -14.85
N ARG A 300 -2.08 -19.68 -13.88
CA ARG A 300 -0.64 -19.57 -14.09
C ARG A 300 0.06 -20.77 -13.49
N ASN A 301 0.86 -21.46 -14.31
CA ASN A 301 1.76 -22.52 -13.89
C ASN A 301 3.19 -22.05 -14.12
N PHE A 302 4.03 -22.09 -13.09
CA PHE A 302 5.41 -21.61 -13.15
C PHE A 302 6.27 -22.35 -12.12
N PRO A 303 6.61 -23.63 -12.39
CA PRO A 303 7.35 -24.45 -11.46
C PRO A 303 8.68 -23.81 -11.05
N ILE A 304 9.14 -24.16 -9.86
CA ILE A 304 10.41 -23.71 -9.30
C ILE A 304 11.41 -24.85 -9.42
N ALA A 305 12.62 -24.57 -9.90
CA ALA A 305 13.75 -25.47 -9.70
C ALA A 305 14.37 -25.17 -8.32
N SER A 306 14.28 -26.12 -7.41
CA SER A 306 14.89 -26.02 -6.08
C SER A 306 16.16 -26.85 -6.00
N SER A 307 17.21 -26.27 -5.49
CA SER A 307 18.50 -26.91 -5.28
C SER A 307 19.10 -26.55 -3.94
N ILE A 308 19.94 -27.42 -3.40
CA ILE A 308 20.78 -27.05 -2.26
C ILE A 308 21.78 -25.99 -2.70
N ASN A 309 21.96 -24.99 -1.85
CA ASN A 309 22.90 -23.91 -2.13
C ASN A 309 24.33 -24.42 -2.03
N ARG A 310 24.99 -24.50 -3.17
CA ARG A 310 26.42 -24.76 -3.42
C ARG A 310 26.85 -26.20 -3.72
N PRO A 311 27.81 -26.32 -4.68
CA PRO A 311 28.50 -27.57 -4.96
C PRO A 311 29.23 -28.18 -3.75
N ALA A 312 29.51 -27.37 -2.71
CA ALA A 312 30.23 -27.81 -1.51
C ALA A 312 29.40 -28.70 -0.56
N VAL A 313 28.11 -28.90 -0.79
CA VAL A 313 27.26 -29.74 0.09
C VAL A 313 26.83 -31.04 -0.60
N ILE A 314 26.81 -31.06 -1.92
CA ILE A 314 26.39 -32.22 -2.73
C ILE A 314 27.40 -32.44 -3.87
N ASP A 315 27.82 -33.68 -4.09
CA ASP A 315 28.64 -34.09 -5.22
C ASP A 315 27.84 -34.20 -6.52
N PRO A 316 28.50 -34.37 -7.70
CA PRO A 316 27.81 -34.53 -8.97
C PRO A 316 26.93 -35.80 -9.03
N SER A 317 27.14 -36.79 -8.14
CA SER A 317 26.36 -38.02 -8.04
C SER A 317 25.11 -37.86 -7.16
N GLY A 318 24.94 -36.68 -6.50
CA GLY A 318 23.79 -36.36 -5.66
C GLY A 318 23.95 -36.77 -4.19
N HIS A 319 25.13 -37.06 -3.72
CA HIS A 319 25.42 -37.41 -2.32
C HIS A 319 25.91 -36.21 -1.53
N PHE A 320 25.59 -36.15 -0.27
CA PHE A 320 26.08 -35.10 0.63
C PHE A 320 27.60 -35.20 0.83
N ILE A 321 28.34 -34.22 0.43
CA ILE A 321 29.77 -34.08 0.64
C ILE A 321 30.08 -33.91 2.14
N GLY A 322 31.11 -34.60 2.61
CA GLY A 322 31.55 -34.47 3.98
C GLY A 322 30.73 -35.26 5.00
N CYS A 323 29.87 -36.18 4.54
CA CYS A 323 29.33 -37.20 5.42
C CYS A 323 30.32 -38.37 5.56
N GLY A 324 30.69 -38.68 6.76
CA GLY A 324 31.65 -39.74 7.06
C GLY A 324 31.86 -39.92 8.55
N ALA A 325 32.91 -40.62 8.95
CA ALA A 325 33.17 -40.85 10.38
C ALA A 325 33.12 -39.55 11.19
N PRO A 326 32.46 -39.58 12.34
CA PRO A 326 31.89 -40.72 13.07
C PRO A 326 30.51 -41.22 12.66
N ALA A 327 29.85 -40.65 11.60
CA ALA A 327 28.64 -41.24 11.04
C ALA A 327 28.95 -42.52 10.25
N THR A 328 28.06 -43.51 10.36
CA THR A 328 28.17 -44.75 9.58
C THR A 328 27.77 -44.56 8.11
N PRO A 329 28.21 -45.41 7.20
CA PRO A 329 27.75 -45.37 5.81
C PRO A 329 26.21 -45.46 5.66
N ALA A 330 25.57 -46.22 6.55
CA ALA A 330 24.10 -46.32 6.57
C ALA A 330 23.42 -45.01 6.97
N GLN A 331 23.98 -44.25 7.93
CA GLN A 331 23.50 -42.92 8.32
C GLN A 331 23.66 -41.91 7.18
N CYS A 332 24.81 -41.93 6.48
CA CYS A 332 25.01 -41.06 5.32
C CYS A 332 24.03 -41.40 4.17
N ALA A 333 23.89 -42.68 3.87
CA ALA A 333 22.88 -43.11 2.85
C ALA A 333 21.46 -42.77 3.24
N ALA A 334 21.14 -42.68 4.53
CA ALA A 334 19.80 -42.27 4.98
C ALA A 334 19.50 -40.82 4.65
N ILE A 335 20.46 -39.88 4.79
CA ILE A 335 20.27 -38.49 4.44
C ILE A 335 20.29 -38.28 2.93
N ASP A 336 21.07 -39.03 2.15
CA ASP A 336 21.07 -38.95 0.69
C ASP A 336 19.70 -39.27 0.07
N ARG A 337 18.93 -40.15 0.70
CA ARG A 337 17.55 -40.46 0.27
C ARG A 337 16.58 -39.30 0.44
N LEU A 338 16.95 -38.23 1.14
CA LEU A 338 16.14 -37.02 1.28
C LEU A 338 16.17 -36.15 0.01
N LEU A 339 17.29 -36.17 -0.74
CA LEU A 339 17.48 -35.23 -1.86
C LEU A 339 16.40 -35.30 -2.95
N PRO A 340 16.09 -36.50 -3.51
CA PRO A 340 15.04 -36.58 -4.50
C PRO A 340 13.66 -36.18 -4.02
N ARG A 341 13.46 -36.16 -2.71
CA ARG A 341 12.18 -35.86 -2.05
C ARG A 341 11.99 -34.39 -1.80
N TYR A 342 13.08 -33.64 -1.58
CA TYR A 342 13.03 -32.25 -1.15
C TYR A 342 13.54 -31.24 -2.16
N PHE A 343 14.30 -31.69 -3.17
CA PHE A 343 14.86 -30.83 -4.20
C PHE A 343 14.43 -31.28 -5.59
N GLY A 344 14.57 -30.39 -6.56
CA GLY A 344 14.19 -30.65 -7.94
C GLY A 344 13.11 -29.69 -8.42
N ALA A 345 12.34 -30.08 -9.43
CA ALA A 345 11.26 -29.27 -9.94
C ALA A 345 10.05 -29.32 -8.99
N ILE A 346 9.70 -28.19 -8.41
CA ILE A 346 8.54 -28.05 -7.53
C ILE A 346 7.39 -27.45 -8.33
N PRO A 347 6.26 -28.16 -8.53
CA PRO A 347 5.10 -27.60 -9.21
C PRO A 347 4.56 -26.42 -8.41
N ARG A 348 4.42 -25.26 -9.07
CA ARG A 348 3.86 -24.03 -8.48
C ARG A 348 2.82 -23.45 -9.42
N ASN A 349 1.71 -23.01 -8.88
CA ASN A 349 0.71 -22.25 -9.61
C ASN A 349 0.44 -20.88 -8.97
N ALA A 350 -0.34 -20.05 -9.66
CA ALA A 350 -0.90 -18.81 -9.12
C ALA A 350 -2.22 -18.55 -9.84
N ASN A 351 -3.30 -19.06 -9.26
CA ASN A 351 -4.65 -18.94 -9.79
C ASN A 351 -5.38 -17.80 -9.10
N GLN A 352 -6.07 -16.97 -9.87
CA GLN A 352 -6.77 -15.79 -9.36
C GLN A 352 -8.13 -15.67 -10.03
N GLU A 353 -9.15 -15.35 -9.24
CA GLU A 353 -10.48 -14.97 -9.67
C GLU A 353 -10.81 -13.57 -9.14
N LEU A 354 -11.29 -12.71 -10.02
CA LEU A 354 -11.76 -11.36 -9.73
C LEU A 354 -13.19 -11.20 -10.19
N LEU A 355 -14.03 -10.64 -9.33
CA LEU A 355 -15.39 -10.20 -9.66
C LEU A 355 -15.60 -8.79 -9.14
N PHE A 356 -16.16 -7.94 -9.96
CA PHE A 356 -16.54 -6.58 -9.59
C PHE A 356 -17.92 -6.25 -10.12
N GLY A 357 -18.75 -5.63 -9.28
CA GLY A 357 -20.07 -5.13 -9.65
C GLY A 357 -20.31 -3.75 -9.07
N LYS A 358 -20.96 -2.86 -9.84
CA LYS A 358 -21.32 -1.50 -9.44
C LYS A 358 -22.70 -1.15 -9.95
N LEU A 359 -23.47 -0.49 -9.10
CA LEU A 359 -24.76 0.11 -9.42
C LEU A 359 -24.73 1.59 -9.07
N ASP A 360 -25.09 2.44 -10.00
CA ASP A 360 -25.20 3.88 -9.81
C ASP A 360 -26.66 4.32 -10.04
N TRP A 361 -27.26 4.89 -9.01
CA TRP A 361 -28.66 5.32 -9.03
C TRP A 361 -28.80 6.82 -8.79
N ARG A 362 -29.45 7.52 -9.73
CA ARG A 362 -29.73 8.95 -9.68
C ARG A 362 -31.24 9.18 -9.71
N PRO A 363 -31.93 9.10 -8.57
CA PRO A 363 -33.36 9.33 -8.54
C PRO A 363 -33.74 10.75 -8.95
N THR A 364 -32.90 11.72 -8.63
CA THR A 364 -33.06 13.14 -8.95
C THR A 364 -31.71 13.76 -9.32
N GLU A 365 -31.70 14.97 -9.87
CA GLU A 365 -30.45 15.73 -10.13
C GLU A 365 -29.67 16.06 -8.86
N ARG A 366 -30.33 16.04 -7.69
CA ARG A 366 -29.77 16.40 -6.38
C ARG A 366 -29.25 15.23 -5.57
N HIS A 367 -29.62 14.02 -5.92
CA HIS A 367 -29.22 12.82 -5.15
C HIS A 367 -28.65 11.75 -6.09
N SER A 368 -27.48 11.27 -5.74
CA SER A 368 -26.89 10.09 -6.37
C SER A 368 -26.39 9.10 -5.33
N PHE A 369 -26.64 7.84 -5.61
CA PHE A 369 -26.20 6.70 -4.81
C PHE A 369 -25.33 5.80 -5.66
N SER A 370 -24.24 5.29 -5.09
CA SER A 370 -23.43 4.27 -5.71
C SER A 370 -23.22 3.12 -4.74
N ALA A 371 -23.39 1.90 -5.22
CA ALA A 371 -23.09 0.68 -4.48
C ALA A 371 -22.13 -0.17 -5.32
N SER A 372 -21.04 -0.64 -4.74
CA SER A 372 -20.11 -1.53 -5.42
C SER A 372 -19.61 -2.63 -4.51
N PHE A 373 -19.29 -3.76 -5.14
CA PHE A 373 -18.72 -4.91 -4.48
C PHE A 373 -17.58 -5.49 -5.32
N ASN A 374 -16.47 -5.78 -4.65
CA ASN A 374 -15.31 -6.43 -5.24
C ASN A 374 -14.97 -7.71 -4.47
N PHE A 375 -14.69 -8.76 -5.21
CA PHE A 375 -14.24 -10.04 -4.70
C PHE A 375 -12.97 -10.47 -5.40
N LEU A 376 -11.97 -10.88 -4.62
CA LEU A 376 -10.75 -11.49 -5.09
C LEU A 376 -10.51 -12.79 -4.33
N HIS A 377 -10.23 -13.85 -5.07
CA HIS A 377 -9.71 -15.10 -4.56
C HIS A 377 -8.43 -15.46 -5.30
N PHE A 378 -7.38 -15.72 -4.55
CA PHE A 378 -6.08 -16.16 -5.04
C PHE A 378 -5.67 -17.42 -4.30
N LEU A 379 -5.21 -18.41 -5.05
CA LEU A 379 -4.66 -19.66 -4.54
C LEU A 379 -3.38 -20.00 -5.28
N SER A 380 -2.32 -20.27 -4.54
CA SER A 380 -1.03 -20.66 -5.08
C SER A 380 -0.49 -21.86 -4.34
N MET A 381 -0.53 -23.01 -4.99
CA MET A 381 0.15 -24.22 -4.51
C MET A 381 1.66 -24.00 -4.58
N ASN A 382 2.37 -24.29 -3.50
CA ASN A 382 3.81 -24.04 -3.36
C ASN A 382 4.22 -22.58 -3.62
N GLY A 383 3.29 -21.62 -3.39
CA GLY A 383 3.45 -20.21 -3.75
C GLY A 383 3.92 -19.29 -2.64
N ILE A 384 4.28 -19.80 -1.48
CA ILE A 384 4.80 -18.97 -0.38
C ILE A 384 6.11 -18.29 -0.79
N GLN A 385 6.98 -19.01 -1.48
CA GLN A 385 8.16 -18.43 -2.10
C GLN A 385 7.75 -17.72 -3.38
N THR A 386 7.72 -16.39 -3.34
CA THR A 386 7.37 -15.55 -4.51
C THR A 386 8.56 -15.27 -5.41
N SER A 387 9.76 -15.67 -4.99
CA SER A 387 11.00 -15.49 -5.75
C SER A 387 11.00 -16.19 -7.10
N ALA A 388 11.99 -15.86 -7.92
CA ALA A 388 12.19 -16.35 -9.27
C ALA A 388 12.13 -17.87 -9.40
N ALA A 389 12.18 -18.35 -10.62
CA ALA A 389 12.11 -19.77 -10.96
C ALA A 389 13.20 -20.66 -10.37
N ILE A 390 14.28 -20.07 -9.83
CA ILE A 390 15.33 -20.80 -9.11
C ILE A 390 15.27 -20.42 -7.63
N ASN A 391 15.19 -21.43 -6.78
CA ASN A 391 15.29 -21.27 -5.34
C ASN A 391 16.47 -22.10 -4.84
N THR A 392 17.53 -21.42 -4.45
CA THR A 392 18.72 -22.07 -3.88
C THR A 392 18.63 -22.09 -2.36
N GLY A 393 18.89 -23.26 -1.77
CA GLY A 393 18.94 -23.47 -0.33
C GLY A 393 17.58 -23.75 0.34
N ALA A 394 16.46 -23.67 -0.37
CA ALA A 394 15.15 -23.98 0.20
C ALA A 394 14.55 -25.24 -0.45
N ALA A 395 14.38 -26.29 0.34
CA ALA A 395 13.71 -27.51 -0.07
C ALA A 395 12.20 -27.30 -0.31
N ILE A 396 11.53 -28.27 -0.95
CA ILE A 396 10.07 -28.25 -1.12
C ILE A 396 9.34 -28.05 0.21
N GLY A 397 9.91 -28.55 1.30
CA GLY A 397 9.38 -28.38 2.66
C GLY A 397 9.38 -26.95 3.18
N SER A 398 10.25 -26.09 2.66
CA SER A 398 10.24 -24.65 3.01
C SER A 398 9.23 -23.86 2.20
N ASN A 399 8.55 -24.50 1.23
CA ASN A 399 7.40 -23.98 0.51
C ASN A 399 6.10 -24.42 1.17
N GLY A 400 5.01 -23.81 0.73
CA GLY A 400 3.67 -24.16 1.14
C GLY A 400 2.64 -23.43 0.29
N ASN A 401 1.38 -23.65 0.61
CA ASN A 401 0.26 -23.09 -0.15
C ASN A 401 -0.03 -21.68 0.39
N ALA A 402 -0.14 -20.71 -0.51
CA ALA A 402 -0.56 -19.36 -0.19
C ALA A 402 -1.98 -19.10 -0.69
N SER A 403 -2.83 -18.53 0.14
CA SER A 403 -4.17 -18.10 -0.25
C SER A 403 -4.43 -16.65 0.18
N VAL A 404 -5.12 -15.91 -0.70
CA VAL A 404 -5.55 -14.54 -0.42
C VAL A 404 -7.03 -14.42 -0.77
N ARG A 405 -7.81 -13.81 0.12
CA ARG A 405 -9.21 -13.45 -0.12
C ARG A 405 -9.44 -12.01 0.28
N VAL A 406 -9.77 -11.18 -0.71
CA VAL A 406 -10.13 -9.78 -0.48
C VAL A 406 -11.59 -9.56 -0.86
N ARG A 407 -12.32 -8.86 -0.03
CA ARG A 407 -13.69 -8.46 -0.29
C ARG A 407 -13.86 -7.00 0.12
N ASN A 408 -14.45 -6.21 -0.77
CA ASN A 408 -14.73 -4.80 -0.55
C ASN A 408 -16.17 -4.50 -0.92
N GLY A 409 -16.96 -4.04 0.03
CA GLY A 409 -18.28 -3.45 -0.20
C GLY A 409 -18.22 -1.95 0.03
N ARG A 410 -18.82 -1.16 -0.85
CA ARG A 410 -18.83 0.31 -0.75
C ARG A 410 -20.22 0.82 -1.05
N LEU A 411 -20.64 1.82 -0.27
CA LEU A 411 -21.83 2.60 -0.50
C LEU A 411 -21.46 4.07 -0.45
N SER A 412 -21.93 4.88 -1.37
CA SER A 412 -21.83 6.33 -1.31
C SER A 412 -23.17 6.98 -1.61
N TRP A 413 -23.40 8.09 -0.96
CA TRP A 413 -24.53 8.96 -1.19
C TRP A 413 -24.04 10.39 -1.31
N THR A 414 -24.25 10.97 -2.49
CA THR A 414 -23.97 12.38 -2.75
C THR A 414 -25.29 13.13 -2.78
N SER A 415 -25.39 14.17 -1.96
CA SER A 415 -26.53 15.09 -1.89
C SER A 415 -26.09 16.49 -2.26
N ILE A 416 -26.89 17.19 -3.07
CA ILE A 416 -26.68 18.56 -3.55
C ILE A 416 -27.87 19.40 -3.11
N PRO A 417 -27.93 19.82 -1.82
CA PRO A 417 -29.03 20.59 -1.29
C PRO A 417 -29.21 21.94 -1.98
N SER A 418 -28.13 22.57 -2.41
CA SER A 418 -28.12 23.82 -3.19
C SER A 418 -26.94 23.86 -4.17
N ASN A 419 -26.90 24.85 -5.05
CA ASN A 419 -25.82 25.03 -6.02
C ASN A 419 -24.46 25.33 -5.39
N THR A 420 -24.46 25.70 -4.10
CA THR A 420 -23.25 25.97 -3.32
C THR A 420 -22.87 24.83 -2.38
N VAL A 421 -23.71 23.78 -2.27
CA VAL A 421 -23.72 22.77 -1.22
C VAL A 421 -23.63 21.36 -1.79
N VAL A 422 -22.64 20.58 -1.41
CA VAL A 422 -22.59 19.13 -1.63
C VAL A 422 -22.19 18.41 -0.34
N ASN A 423 -22.94 17.40 0.05
CA ASN A 423 -22.57 16.46 1.08
C ASN A 423 -22.34 15.10 0.46
N GLU A 424 -21.29 14.41 0.87
CA GLU A 424 -21.01 13.06 0.45
C GLU A 424 -20.77 12.17 1.68
N PHE A 425 -21.65 11.22 1.86
CA PHE A 425 -21.50 10.14 2.81
C PHE A 425 -20.92 8.91 2.12
N ARG A 426 -19.94 8.25 2.76
CA ARG A 426 -19.36 6.99 2.31
C ARG A 426 -19.32 5.97 3.45
N PHE A 427 -19.68 4.75 3.09
CA PHE A 427 -19.52 3.57 3.92
C PHE A 427 -18.66 2.55 3.20
N GLY A 428 -17.64 2.01 3.90
CA GLY A 428 -16.78 0.96 3.41
C GLY A 428 -16.78 -0.26 4.34
N TRP A 429 -16.92 -1.43 3.74
CA TRP A 429 -16.64 -2.71 4.37
C TRP A 429 -15.49 -3.38 3.61
N PHE A 430 -14.44 -3.75 4.32
CA PHE A 430 -13.23 -4.31 3.75
C PHE A 430 -12.81 -5.56 4.52
N THR A 431 -12.39 -6.60 3.81
CA THR A 431 -11.72 -7.76 4.39
C THR A 431 -10.51 -8.15 3.56
N ASP A 432 -9.39 -8.46 4.22
CA ASP A 432 -8.20 -9.08 3.62
C ASP A 432 -7.76 -10.25 4.51
N ARG A 433 -7.84 -11.46 3.97
CA ARG A 433 -7.34 -12.66 4.63
C ARG A 433 -6.24 -13.29 3.81
N GLN A 434 -5.05 -13.38 4.39
CA GLN A 434 -3.92 -14.09 3.83
C GLN A 434 -3.55 -15.26 4.74
N ALA A 435 -3.49 -16.44 4.16
CA ALA A 435 -3.11 -17.65 4.88
C ALA A 435 -2.04 -18.41 4.08
N ASP A 436 -1.04 -18.86 4.81
CA ASP A 436 0.02 -19.72 4.32
C ASP A 436 0.02 -21.01 5.12
N ASP A 437 -0.07 -22.15 4.44
CA ASP A 437 -0.09 -23.48 5.02
C ASP A 437 1.10 -24.31 4.55
N PHE A 438 1.42 -25.35 5.31
CA PHE A 438 2.42 -26.34 4.89
C PHE A 438 2.08 -27.01 3.57
N ASN A 439 3.11 -27.45 2.87
CA ASN A 439 2.95 -28.47 1.84
C ASN A 439 2.56 -29.80 2.54
N PRO A 440 1.42 -30.44 2.17
CA PRO A 440 0.94 -31.66 2.81
C PRO A 440 1.96 -32.82 2.80
N ASP A 441 2.72 -32.94 1.72
CA ASP A 441 3.73 -34.01 1.57
C ASP A 441 4.86 -33.91 2.58
N VAL A 442 5.07 -32.73 3.14
CA VAL A 442 6.13 -32.46 4.11
C VAL A 442 5.68 -32.68 5.54
N GLN A 443 4.42 -32.41 5.86
CA GLN A 443 3.85 -32.74 7.19
C GLN A 443 3.97 -34.24 7.50
N THR A 444 3.81 -35.10 6.50
CA THR A 444 3.90 -36.54 6.65
C THR A 444 5.32 -37.08 6.79
N ALA A 445 6.34 -36.27 6.46
CA ALA A 445 7.74 -36.70 6.52
C ALA A 445 8.36 -36.66 7.94
N GLY A 446 7.68 -36.07 8.93
CA GLY A 446 8.12 -36.07 10.34
C GLY A 446 9.36 -35.21 10.64
N LEU A 447 9.88 -34.49 9.63
CA LEU A 447 11.04 -33.61 9.82
C LEU A 447 10.57 -32.26 10.36
N GLY A 448 11.12 -31.84 11.50
CA GLY A 448 11.08 -30.45 11.97
C GLY A 448 11.82 -29.52 10.99
N TYR A 449 11.85 -28.25 11.31
CA TYR A 449 12.62 -27.28 10.51
C TYR A 449 14.13 -27.48 10.77
N VAL A 450 14.87 -27.82 9.70
CA VAL A 450 16.32 -28.11 9.78
C VAL A 450 17.08 -27.14 8.88
N VAL A 451 18.12 -26.54 9.44
CA VAL A 451 19.06 -25.68 8.73
C VAL A 451 20.44 -26.34 8.74
N LEU A 452 21.00 -26.60 7.57
CA LEU A 452 22.41 -26.98 7.41
C LEU A 452 23.22 -25.70 7.17
N SER A 453 24.04 -25.34 8.15
CA SER A 453 24.85 -24.13 8.13
C SER A 453 26.24 -24.35 7.50
N VAL A 454 26.37 -25.28 6.55
CA VAL A 454 27.61 -25.64 5.88
C VAL A 454 27.85 -24.75 4.68
N ALA A 455 28.89 -23.93 4.69
CA ALA A 455 29.28 -23.04 3.57
C ALA A 455 28.15 -22.19 3.01
N GLY A 456 27.26 -21.73 3.86
CA GLY A 456 25.98 -21.02 3.60
C GLY A 456 24.83 -21.82 4.19
N GLN A 457 23.65 -21.21 4.23
CA GLN A 457 22.48 -21.87 4.82
C GLN A 457 21.75 -22.70 3.76
N SER A 458 21.53 -23.97 4.04
CA SER A 458 20.64 -24.84 3.28
C SER A 458 19.51 -25.32 4.19
N TYR A 459 18.26 -25.10 3.75
CA TYR A 459 17.07 -25.40 4.52
C TYR A 459 16.49 -26.76 4.10
N LEU A 460 16.53 -27.71 5.01
CA LEU A 460 15.87 -29.01 4.90
C LEU A 460 14.65 -29.01 5.84
N GLY A 461 13.64 -29.78 5.50
CA GLY A 461 12.56 -30.08 6.43
C GLY A 461 11.26 -29.36 6.22
N ALA A 462 10.35 -29.56 7.19
CA ALA A 462 8.94 -29.24 7.08
C ALA A 462 8.65 -27.76 7.27
N GLY A 463 8.37 -27.11 6.16
CA GLY A 463 7.86 -25.76 6.16
C GLY A 463 8.91 -24.69 6.49
N ALA A 464 8.58 -23.46 6.17
CA ALA A 464 9.27 -22.31 6.73
C ALA A 464 8.97 -22.24 8.22
N SER A 465 9.91 -21.71 9.00
CA SER A 465 9.80 -21.62 10.46
C SER A 465 8.54 -20.92 10.97
N TYR A 466 7.89 -20.13 10.14
CA TYR A 466 6.69 -19.34 10.44
C TYR A 466 5.37 -20.04 10.05
N LEU A 467 5.38 -21.22 9.43
CA LEU A 467 4.14 -21.91 9.01
C LEU A 467 3.54 -22.80 10.12
N PRO A 468 2.25 -23.00 10.11
CA PRO A 468 1.22 -22.28 9.33
C PRO A 468 0.99 -20.89 9.92
N ARG A 469 0.51 -19.95 9.07
CA ARG A 469 0.16 -18.60 9.54
C ARG A 469 -1.07 -18.05 8.83
N VAL A 470 -1.77 -17.15 9.52
CA VAL A 470 -2.81 -16.28 8.97
C VAL A 470 -2.48 -14.87 9.41
N ASN A 471 -2.02 -14.03 8.49
CA ASN A 471 -1.67 -12.63 8.74
C ASN A 471 -1.60 -11.83 7.43
N PRO A 472 -2.55 -10.90 7.22
CA PRO A 472 -3.69 -10.59 8.10
C PRO A 472 -4.89 -11.52 7.96
N ASN A 473 -5.85 -11.35 8.86
CA ASN A 473 -7.25 -11.68 8.68
C ASN A 473 -8.06 -10.47 9.16
N GLU A 474 -7.99 -9.43 8.36
CA GLU A 474 -8.53 -8.11 8.66
C GLU A 474 -10.00 -8.01 8.26
N ARG A 475 -10.77 -7.33 9.10
CA ARG A 475 -12.10 -6.83 8.80
C ARG A 475 -12.21 -5.39 9.26
N ARG A 476 -12.53 -4.49 8.33
CA ARG A 476 -12.68 -3.05 8.56
C ARG A 476 -14.07 -2.58 8.19
N PHE A 477 -14.58 -1.68 9.02
CA PHE A 477 -15.70 -0.81 8.69
C PHE A 477 -15.19 0.64 8.72
N GLN A 478 -15.54 1.40 7.70
CA GLN A 478 -15.21 2.82 7.58
C GLN A 478 -16.47 3.63 7.31
N PHE A 479 -16.58 4.75 7.98
CA PHE A 479 -17.60 5.77 7.76
C PHE A 479 -16.88 7.08 7.50
N ALA A 480 -17.20 7.74 6.40
CA ALA A 480 -16.68 9.07 6.08
C ALA A 480 -17.83 9.96 5.63
N ASP A 481 -17.80 11.20 6.09
CA ASP A 481 -18.73 12.22 5.65
C ASP A 481 -17.94 13.48 5.32
N ASN A 482 -18.15 14.01 4.13
CA ASN A 482 -17.48 15.17 3.60
C ASN A 482 -18.51 16.20 3.19
N LEU A 483 -18.40 17.33 3.81
CA LEU A 483 -19.20 18.48 3.53
C LEU A 483 -18.37 19.55 2.85
N SER A 484 -18.76 19.97 1.67
CA SER A 484 -18.03 20.93 0.85
C SER A 484 -18.87 22.18 0.56
N TRP A 485 -18.41 23.44 0.74
CA TRP A 485 -19.13 24.74 0.67
C TRP A 485 -18.43 25.80 -0.15
N THR A 486 -19.11 26.36 -1.15
CA THR A 486 -18.63 27.52 -1.92
C THR A 486 -19.33 28.80 -1.47
N LEU A 487 -18.57 29.77 -0.98
CA LEU A 487 -19.05 31.09 -0.57
C LEU A 487 -18.18 32.17 -1.20
N GLY A 488 -18.72 32.90 -2.19
CA GLY A 488 -17.95 33.92 -2.89
C GLY A 488 -16.69 33.34 -3.54
N LYS A 489 -15.52 33.70 -3.03
CA LYS A 489 -14.21 33.23 -3.48
C LYS A 489 -13.67 32.07 -2.66
N HIS A 490 -14.37 31.64 -1.63
CA HIS A 490 -14.01 30.58 -0.73
C HIS A 490 -14.64 29.27 -1.13
N ALA A 491 -13.85 28.24 -1.01
CA ALA A 491 -14.28 26.91 -1.28
C ALA A 491 -13.82 26.01 -0.12
N MET A 492 -14.69 25.87 0.88
CA MET A 492 -14.40 25.22 2.15
C MET A 492 -14.78 23.74 2.13
N LYS A 493 -14.05 22.91 2.86
CA LYS A 493 -14.38 21.51 3.12
C LYS A 493 -14.24 21.18 4.60
N PHE A 494 -15.16 20.37 5.08
CA PHE A 494 -15.13 19.80 6.42
C PHE A 494 -15.41 18.30 6.31
N GLY A 495 -14.79 17.51 7.14
CA GLY A 495 -15.10 16.10 7.10
C GLY A 495 -14.67 15.31 8.31
N VAL A 496 -15.27 14.15 8.42
CA VAL A 496 -15.00 13.13 9.43
C VAL A 496 -14.73 11.79 8.72
N ASP A 497 -13.74 11.06 9.23
CA ASP A 497 -13.38 9.73 8.76
C ASP A 497 -13.10 8.84 9.97
N ILE A 498 -13.94 7.83 10.19
CA ILE A 498 -13.86 6.90 11.31
C ILE A 498 -13.75 5.50 10.75
N ALA A 499 -12.70 4.78 11.16
CA ALA A 499 -12.50 3.40 10.78
C ALA A 499 -12.26 2.51 12.01
N SER A 500 -12.78 1.28 11.96
CA SER A 500 -12.50 0.25 12.93
C SER A 500 -11.99 -0.98 12.22
N SER A 501 -10.69 -1.27 12.40
CA SER A 501 -9.99 -2.41 11.83
C SER A 501 -9.78 -3.46 12.91
N ARG A 502 -10.39 -4.63 12.74
CA ARG A 502 -10.15 -5.80 13.58
C ARG A 502 -9.36 -6.82 12.78
N ASP A 503 -8.23 -7.24 13.33
CA ASP A 503 -7.35 -8.22 12.71
C ASP A 503 -7.15 -9.41 13.65
N TYR A 504 -7.46 -10.62 13.16
CA TYR A 504 -7.14 -11.87 13.81
C TYR A 504 -5.87 -12.43 13.20
N ILE A 505 -4.84 -12.53 13.99
CA ILE A 505 -3.50 -12.97 13.55
C ILE A 505 -3.21 -14.32 14.20
N TYR A 506 -2.84 -15.29 13.39
CA TYR A 506 -2.32 -16.57 13.82
C TYR A 506 -0.89 -16.69 13.28
N ASN A 507 0.09 -16.41 14.11
CA ASN A 507 1.49 -16.39 13.68
C ASN A 507 2.41 -16.63 14.89
N MET A 508 3.16 -17.74 14.85
CA MET A 508 4.18 -18.05 15.84
C MET A 508 5.33 -18.76 15.16
N SER A 509 6.40 -18.01 14.89
CA SER A 509 7.60 -18.56 14.26
C SER A 509 8.27 -19.63 15.12
N GLU A 510 8.84 -20.63 14.47
CA GLU A 510 9.60 -21.72 15.12
C GLU A 510 8.80 -22.55 16.15
N ARG A 511 7.45 -22.52 16.10
CA ARG A 511 6.60 -23.31 17.01
C ARG A 511 6.84 -24.83 16.89
N HIS A 512 7.31 -25.28 15.75
CA HIS A 512 7.58 -26.69 15.48
C HIS A 512 9.04 -27.08 15.76
N GLY A 513 9.84 -26.18 16.35
CA GLY A 513 11.26 -26.37 16.59
C GLY A 513 12.10 -26.17 15.31
N SER A 514 13.26 -25.57 15.50
CA SER A 514 14.23 -25.32 14.44
C SER A 514 15.59 -25.82 14.88
N TYR A 515 16.17 -26.76 14.14
CA TYR A 515 17.48 -27.34 14.40
C TYR A 515 18.48 -26.80 13.38
N VAL A 516 19.61 -26.33 13.85
CA VAL A 516 20.73 -25.89 13.03
C VAL A 516 21.91 -26.84 13.22
N TYR A 517 22.42 -27.39 12.11
CA TYR A 517 23.60 -28.24 12.08
C TYR A 517 24.76 -27.55 11.39
N GLY A 518 25.91 -27.53 12.02
CA GLY A 518 27.15 -26.95 11.48
C GLY A 518 27.86 -27.85 10.43
N ASN A 519 27.52 -29.13 10.37
CA ASN A 519 28.04 -30.07 9.37
C ASN A 519 27.07 -31.21 9.08
N VAL A 520 27.28 -31.88 7.93
CA VAL A 520 26.39 -32.93 7.41
C VAL A 520 26.50 -34.21 8.27
N THR A 521 27.69 -34.55 8.74
CA THR A 521 27.93 -35.73 9.60
C THR A 521 27.10 -35.70 10.87
N ALA A 522 27.10 -34.55 11.57
CA ALA A 522 26.29 -34.37 12.77
C ALA A 522 24.77 -34.52 12.49
N PHE A 523 24.30 -33.99 11.35
CA PHE A 523 22.91 -34.18 10.95
C PHE A 523 22.59 -35.63 10.64
N ALA A 524 23.48 -36.36 9.94
CA ALA A 524 23.29 -37.76 9.60
C ALA A 524 23.15 -38.65 10.86
N GLN A 525 24.02 -38.41 11.85
CA GLN A 525 24.01 -39.14 13.11
C GLN A 525 22.75 -38.85 13.96
N ASP A 526 22.19 -37.64 13.93
CA ASP A 526 20.95 -37.32 14.65
C ASP A 526 19.71 -37.77 13.87
N PHE A 527 19.79 -37.81 12.51
CA PHE A 527 18.68 -38.14 11.63
C PHE A 527 18.37 -39.64 11.60
N SER A 528 19.39 -40.50 11.65
CA SER A 528 19.19 -41.93 11.47
C SER A 528 19.98 -42.70 12.54
N ASP A 529 19.35 -43.76 13.10
CA ASP A 529 19.94 -44.66 14.05
C ASP A 529 20.52 -43.93 15.29
N ASN A 530 19.75 -43.00 15.86
CA ASN A 530 20.09 -42.23 17.06
C ASN A 530 19.41 -42.80 18.33
N ALA A 531 19.40 -44.11 18.49
CA ALA A 531 18.77 -44.80 19.66
C ALA A 531 19.36 -44.36 21.02
N ALA A 532 20.64 -43.98 21.04
CA ALA A 532 21.27 -43.45 22.25
C ALA A 532 20.86 -42.03 22.62
N GLY A 533 20.03 -41.36 21.82
CA GLY A 533 19.54 -40.01 22.07
C GLY A 533 20.62 -38.92 22.02
N GLY A 534 21.66 -39.14 21.23
CA GLY A 534 22.70 -38.13 21.00
C GLY A 534 22.16 -36.82 20.45
N LYS A 535 22.78 -35.71 20.79
CA LYS A 535 22.44 -34.36 20.38
C LYS A 535 23.66 -33.69 19.77
N ARG A 536 23.63 -33.41 18.45
CA ARG A 536 24.79 -32.89 17.71
C ARG A 536 24.47 -31.61 16.95
N TRP A 537 23.26 -31.06 17.18
CA TRP A 537 22.89 -29.77 16.60
C TRP A 537 23.71 -28.63 17.17
N GLN A 538 24.02 -27.63 16.38
CA GLN A 538 24.74 -26.42 16.79
C GLN A 538 23.86 -25.48 17.59
N SER A 539 22.63 -25.32 17.19
CA SER A 539 21.62 -24.55 17.92
C SER A 539 20.22 -25.10 17.69
N TYR A 540 19.37 -24.87 18.67
CA TYR A 540 17.95 -25.19 18.63
C TYR A 540 17.14 -23.98 19.05
N ARG A 541 16.06 -23.69 18.32
CA ARG A 541 15.11 -22.64 18.67
C ARG A 541 13.68 -23.14 18.60
N GLN A 542 12.87 -22.71 19.53
CA GLN A 542 11.43 -22.98 19.55
C GLN A 542 10.71 -21.84 20.25
N THR A 543 9.56 -21.41 19.70
CA THR A 543 8.66 -20.49 20.36
C THR A 543 7.51 -21.29 20.98
N LEU A 544 7.24 -21.05 22.24
CA LEU A 544 6.19 -21.65 23.05
C LEU A 544 5.16 -20.58 23.44
N GLY A 545 3.93 -20.95 23.69
CA GLY A 545 2.85 -20.05 24.08
C GLY A 545 1.66 -20.06 23.15
N THR A 546 0.94 -18.94 23.09
CA THR A 546 -0.31 -18.80 22.32
C THR A 546 0.00 -18.24 20.92
N PRO A 547 -0.41 -18.94 19.83
CA PRO A 547 -0.05 -18.54 18.47
C PRO A 547 -0.92 -17.40 17.91
N ASP A 548 -2.10 -17.15 18.47
CA ASP A 548 -3.07 -16.22 17.92
C ASP A 548 -3.26 -14.98 18.81
N VAL A 549 -3.52 -13.83 18.15
CA VAL A 549 -3.86 -12.59 18.82
C VAL A 549 -4.91 -11.84 17.98
N THR A 550 -5.83 -11.17 18.64
CA THR A 550 -6.78 -10.27 17.98
C THR A 550 -6.48 -8.83 18.35
N LEU A 551 -6.28 -7.99 17.34
CA LEU A 551 -6.01 -6.57 17.47
C LEU A 551 -7.22 -5.77 16.94
N THR A 552 -7.57 -4.67 17.62
CA THR A 552 -8.59 -3.74 17.10
C THR A 552 -8.07 -2.33 17.21
N ILE A 553 -7.85 -1.70 16.06
CA ILE A 553 -7.45 -0.30 15.94
C ILE A 553 -8.67 0.51 15.52
N ARG A 554 -8.92 1.64 16.21
CA ARG A 554 -9.96 2.58 15.83
C ARG A 554 -9.34 3.92 15.49
N ASP A 555 -9.43 4.28 14.22
CA ASP A 555 -8.93 5.53 13.69
C ASP A 555 -10.03 6.59 13.63
N HIS A 556 -9.73 7.79 14.05
CA HIS A 556 -10.60 8.96 14.02
C HIS A 556 -9.87 10.09 13.31
N GLY A 557 -10.45 10.61 12.25
CA GLY A 557 -9.93 11.74 11.47
C GLY A 557 -10.98 12.84 11.39
N PHE A 558 -10.57 14.08 11.60
CA PHE A 558 -11.39 15.28 11.43
C PHE A 558 -10.60 16.31 10.67
N TYR A 559 -11.23 17.01 9.73
CA TYR A 559 -10.52 18.04 9.00
C TYR A 559 -11.40 19.23 8.65
N ALA A 560 -10.74 20.36 8.46
CA ALA A 560 -11.29 21.57 7.88
C ALA A 560 -10.27 22.17 6.93
N GLN A 561 -10.71 22.61 5.76
CA GLN A 561 -9.85 23.27 4.78
C GLN A 561 -10.63 24.29 3.96
N ASP A 562 -9.91 25.27 3.41
CA ASP A 562 -10.44 26.26 2.49
C ASP A 562 -9.52 26.45 1.28
N GLN A 563 -10.10 26.49 0.11
CA GLN A 563 -9.44 26.91 -1.12
C GLN A 563 -9.95 28.33 -1.46
N TYR A 564 -9.12 29.32 -1.20
CA TYR A 564 -9.43 30.72 -1.38
C TYR A 564 -8.84 31.28 -2.68
N ARG A 565 -9.71 31.68 -3.62
CA ARG A 565 -9.33 32.39 -4.85
C ARG A 565 -9.12 33.88 -4.54
N VAL A 566 -7.92 34.23 -4.07
CA VAL A 566 -7.58 35.63 -3.71
C VAL A 566 -7.78 36.56 -4.90
N THR A 567 -7.22 36.14 -6.04
CA THR A 567 -7.38 36.80 -7.37
C THR A 567 -7.61 35.74 -8.44
N PRO A 568 -7.97 36.11 -9.67
CA PRO A 568 -8.03 35.12 -10.76
C PRO A 568 -6.74 34.36 -11.03
N ARG A 569 -5.59 34.88 -10.57
CA ARG A 569 -4.26 34.28 -10.76
C ARG A 569 -3.65 33.67 -9.50
N LEU A 570 -4.25 33.89 -8.33
CA LEU A 570 -3.71 33.44 -7.05
C LEU A 570 -4.74 32.62 -6.28
N THR A 571 -4.46 31.36 -6.07
CA THR A 571 -5.26 30.47 -5.22
C THR A 571 -4.42 30.03 -4.02
N LEU A 572 -5.01 30.13 -2.83
CA LEU A 572 -4.46 29.58 -1.58
C LEU A 572 -5.31 28.40 -1.16
N ASN A 573 -4.68 27.33 -0.70
CA ASN A 573 -5.36 26.21 -0.07
C ASN A 573 -4.74 26.04 1.32
N TYR A 574 -5.53 26.13 2.37
CA TYR A 574 -5.07 25.96 3.74
C TYR A 574 -6.07 25.15 4.53
N GLY A 575 -5.56 24.34 5.44
CA GLY A 575 -6.40 23.48 6.25
C GLY A 575 -5.66 22.82 7.39
N VAL A 576 -6.41 22.16 8.22
CA VAL A 576 -5.89 21.36 9.33
C VAL A 576 -6.64 20.05 9.39
N ARG A 577 -5.90 18.97 9.65
CA ARG A 577 -6.44 17.66 9.98
C ARG A 577 -6.01 17.25 11.37
N TYR A 578 -6.91 16.67 12.13
CA TYR A 578 -6.61 16.00 13.38
C TYR A 578 -6.81 14.49 13.22
N GLU A 579 -5.87 13.69 13.71
CA GLU A 579 -5.93 12.23 13.65
C GLU A 579 -5.68 11.61 15.01
N TYR A 580 -6.48 10.62 15.37
CA TYR A 580 -6.31 9.87 16.59
C TYR A 580 -6.53 8.38 16.34
N ALA A 581 -5.53 7.55 16.66
CA ALA A 581 -5.64 6.11 16.65
C ALA A 581 -5.79 5.59 18.08
N ALA A 582 -6.94 4.99 18.38
CA ALA A 582 -7.14 4.25 19.62
C ALA A 582 -6.52 2.86 19.46
N LEU A 583 -5.35 2.67 20.05
CA LEU A 583 -4.58 1.44 19.96
C LEU A 583 -5.10 0.38 20.96
N PRO A 584 -5.09 -0.92 20.58
CA PRO A 584 -5.40 -1.99 21.52
C PRO A 584 -4.36 -2.06 22.64
N GLN A 585 -4.75 -2.56 23.80
CA GLN A 585 -3.86 -2.71 24.95
C GLN A 585 -3.63 -4.20 25.22
N PRO A 586 -2.38 -4.64 25.52
CA PRO A 586 -2.09 -6.02 25.87
C PRO A 586 -2.86 -6.47 27.11
N ALA A 587 -3.51 -7.65 27.02
CA ALA A 587 -4.25 -8.25 28.14
C ALA A 587 -3.31 -8.98 29.12
N ILE A 588 -2.15 -9.42 28.66
CA ILE A 588 -1.16 -10.16 29.45
C ILE A 588 0.10 -9.28 29.59
N THR A 589 0.49 -9.03 30.82
CA THR A 589 1.64 -8.22 31.18
C THR A 589 2.73 -9.11 31.74
N ASN A 590 3.98 -8.86 31.36
CA ASN A 590 5.11 -9.49 32.02
C ASN A 590 5.31 -8.85 33.43
N PRO A 591 5.29 -9.63 34.50
CA PRO A 591 5.42 -9.08 35.85
C PRO A 591 6.78 -8.41 36.13
N ASP A 592 7.85 -8.86 35.46
CA ASP A 592 9.17 -8.23 35.57
C ASP A 592 9.28 -6.91 34.76
N TYR A 593 8.43 -6.77 33.74
CA TYR A 593 8.38 -5.60 32.86
C TYR A 593 6.93 -5.10 32.70
N PRO A 594 6.38 -4.38 33.70
CA PRO A 594 4.99 -3.86 33.66
C PRO A 594 4.68 -2.99 32.43
N GLN A 595 5.70 -2.40 31.80
CA GLN A 595 5.59 -1.60 30.58
C GLN A 595 5.00 -2.41 29.41
N THR A 596 5.14 -3.75 29.40
CA THR A 596 4.55 -4.64 28.38
C THR A 596 3.02 -4.62 28.38
N GLY A 597 2.37 -4.13 29.43
CA GLY A 597 0.91 -4.03 29.54
C GLY A 597 0.31 -2.73 28.94
N ARG A 598 1.13 -1.83 28.39
CA ARG A 598 0.64 -0.53 27.94
C ARG A 598 1.27 -0.07 26.62
N ILE A 599 0.44 0.38 25.69
CA ILE A 599 0.86 1.02 24.44
C ILE A 599 0.28 2.45 24.43
N ALA A 600 1.15 3.47 24.40
CA ALA A 600 0.73 4.84 24.34
C ALA A 600 0.15 5.20 22.95
N SER A 601 -0.91 6.01 22.94
CA SER A 601 -1.48 6.60 21.72
C SER A 601 -1.22 8.10 21.69
N GLY A 602 -0.61 8.59 20.62
CA GLY A 602 -0.40 10.04 20.43
C GLY A 602 -1.73 10.78 20.31
N LYS A 603 -1.92 11.85 21.10
CA LYS A 603 -3.15 12.67 21.12
C LYS A 603 -2.98 14.03 20.47
N ARG A 604 -1.77 14.44 20.08
CA ARG A 604 -1.45 15.77 19.56
C ARG A 604 -1.16 15.75 18.07
N ASN A 605 -1.91 14.95 17.30
CA ASN A 605 -1.67 14.73 15.89
C ASN A 605 -2.42 15.74 15.02
N PHE A 606 -2.10 17.02 15.16
CA PHE A 606 -2.57 18.07 14.28
C PHE A 606 -1.67 18.17 13.05
N ALA A 607 -2.27 18.22 11.88
CA ALA A 607 -1.61 18.21 10.58
C ALA A 607 -2.03 19.45 9.76
N PRO A 608 -1.44 20.63 10.01
CA PRO A 608 -1.66 21.81 9.19
C PRO A 608 -1.07 21.61 7.79
N ARG A 609 -1.75 22.18 6.78
CA ARG A 609 -1.40 22.12 5.38
C ARG A 609 -1.62 23.46 4.70
N LEU A 610 -0.68 23.84 3.84
CA LEU A 610 -0.73 25.08 3.08
C LEU A 610 -0.30 24.79 1.64
N GLY A 611 -1.05 25.29 0.68
CA GLY A 611 -0.72 25.23 -0.74
C GLY A 611 -0.99 26.59 -1.41
N ILE A 612 -0.16 26.92 -2.38
CA ILE A 612 -0.25 28.14 -3.16
C ILE A 612 -0.15 27.77 -4.64
N ALA A 613 -1.04 28.32 -5.47
CA ALA A 613 -0.96 28.25 -6.93
C ALA A 613 -1.04 29.68 -7.49
N PHE A 614 -0.02 30.06 -8.25
CA PHE A 614 0.08 31.40 -8.85
C PHE A 614 0.29 31.29 -10.37
N SER A 615 -0.71 31.72 -11.12
CA SER A 615 -0.68 31.77 -12.61
C SER A 615 -0.01 33.06 -13.06
N ILE A 616 1.19 32.96 -13.62
CA ILE A 616 1.93 34.12 -14.12
C ILE A 616 1.25 34.69 -15.37
N ASN A 617 0.81 33.85 -16.31
CA ASN A 617 0.28 34.26 -17.60
C ASN A 617 -0.67 33.27 -18.29
N GLY A 618 -1.44 32.49 -17.54
CA GLY A 618 -2.35 31.45 -18.07
C GLY A 618 -1.68 30.22 -18.70
N LYS A 619 -0.39 30.26 -19.02
CA LYS A 619 0.43 29.18 -19.57
C LYS A 619 1.55 28.75 -18.64
N THR A 620 1.84 29.55 -17.62
CA THR A 620 2.93 29.33 -16.66
C THR A 620 2.39 29.49 -15.27
N LEU A 621 2.53 28.45 -14.47
CA LEU A 621 2.06 28.35 -13.09
C LEU A 621 3.21 28.03 -12.14
N VAL A 622 3.26 28.69 -11.01
CA VAL A 622 4.12 28.35 -9.87
C VAL A 622 3.24 27.78 -8.77
N ARG A 623 3.62 26.63 -8.26
CA ARG A 623 3.00 26.00 -7.07
C ARG A 623 4.01 25.91 -5.95
N ALA A 624 3.55 26.16 -4.75
CA ALA A 624 4.30 25.89 -3.54
C ALA A 624 3.38 25.25 -2.51
N GLY A 625 3.90 24.38 -1.69
CA GLY A 625 3.11 23.75 -0.65
C GLY A 625 3.96 23.23 0.49
N TYR A 626 3.37 23.17 1.67
CA TYR A 626 3.95 22.61 2.87
C TYR A 626 2.87 22.00 3.76
N GLY A 627 3.17 20.86 4.39
CA GLY A 627 2.24 20.24 5.31
C GLY A 627 2.85 19.15 6.18
N LEU A 628 2.11 18.80 7.23
CA LEU A 628 2.38 17.68 8.13
C LEU A 628 1.45 16.51 7.84
N TYR A 629 1.98 15.28 7.92
CA TYR A 629 1.24 14.06 7.53
C TYR A 629 1.57 12.94 8.50
N HIS A 630 0.60 12.50 9.28
CA HIS A 630 0.78 11.43 10.27
C HIS A 630 0.70 10.05 9.61
N ALA A 631 1.57 9.16 10.07
CA ALA A 631 1.62 7.78 9.62
C ALA A 631 0.55 6.93 10.32
N ARG A 632 0.24 5.79 9.72
CA ARG A 632 -0.61 4.74 10.29
C ARG A 632 0.23 3.81 11.16
N TYR A 633 -0.31 3.33 12.29
CA TYR A 633 0.31 2.24 13.02
C TYR A 633 0.08 0.91 12.30
N SER A 634 1.13 0.11 12.13
CA SER A 634 1.01 -1.21 11.51
C SER A 634 0.58 -2.28 12.52
N GLY A 635 -0.20 -3.25 12.06
CA GLY A 635 -0.58 -4.41 12.87
C GLY A 635 0.61 -5.27 13.26
N VAL A 636 1.66 -5.34 12.43
CA VAL A 636 2.92 -6.05 12.73
C VAL A 636 3.56 -5.52 14.00
N LEU A 637 3.69 -4.20 14.12
CA LEU A 637 4.23 -3.57 15.34
C LEU A 637 3.40 -3.94 16.56
N LEU A 638 2.08 -3.82 16.46
CA LEU A 638 1.21 -4.13 17.57
C LEU A 638 1.24 -5.61 17.93
N GLN A 639 1.28 -6.51 16.93
CA GLN A 639 1.44 -7.93 17.18
C GLN A 639 2.69 -8.20 18.00
N SER A 640 3.84 -7.65 17.63
CA SER A 640 5.09 -7.91 18.35
C SER A 640 5.05 -7.42 19.79
N LEU A 641 4.49 -6.22 20.03
CA LEU A 641 4.30 -5.69 21.39
C LEU A 641 3.35 -6.53 22.26
N PHE A 642 2.42 -7.26 21.63
CA PHE A 642 1.50 -8.16 22.34
C PHE A 642 2.13 -9.52 22.62
N THR A 643 2.86 -10.07 21.63
CA THR A 643 3.31 -11.46 21.67
C THR A 643 4.71 -11.62 22.24
N ASN A 644 5.62 -10.68 22.01
CA ASN A 644 7.03 -10.76 22.41
C ASN A 644 7.28 -10.26 23.85
N ASN A 645 6.34 -10.48 24.75
CA ASN A 645 6.46 -10.04 26.14
C ASN A 645 7.06 -11.11 27.09
N ALA A 646 7.58 -12.23 26.54
CA ALA A 646 8.13 -13.39 27.22
C ALA A 646 7.14 -14.16 28.13
N VAL A 647 5.85 -13.81 28.13
CA VAL A 647 4.76 -14.52 28.82
C VAL A 647 3.73 -15.04 27.83
N TYR A 648 3.30 -14.19 26.88
CA TYR A 648 2.36 -14.57 25.83
C TYR A 648 2.98 -15.57 24.87
N GLN A 649 4.17 -15.22 24.36
CA GLN A 649 5.06 -16.10 23.62
C GLN A 649 6.46 -16.00 24.22
N SER A 650 7.11 -17.14 24.34
CA SER A 650 8.48 -17.26 24.86
C SER A 650 9.33 -18.04 23.87
N GLN A 651 10.37 -17.41 23.35
CA GLN A 651 11.33 -18.06 22.47
C GLN A 651 12.45 -18.68 23.27
N VAL A 652 12.62 -19.99 23.15
CA VAL A 652 13.76 -20.72 23.70
C VAL A 652 14.85 -20.79 22.62
N SER A 653 16.07 -20.41 22.98
CA SER A 653 17.23 -20.52 22.11
C SER A 653 18.35 -21.25 22.87
N LEU A 654 18.73 -22.41 22.37
CA LEU A 654 19.73 -23.28 22.96
C LEU A 654 20.92 -23.46 22.02
N THR A 655 22.09 -23.64 22.57
CA THR A 655 23.33 -23.94 21.84
C THR A 655 23.92 -25.24 22.31
N SER A 656 24.98 -25.70 21.68
CA SER A 656 25.71 -26.93 22.09
C SER A 656 26.19 -26.91 23.56
N SER A 657 26.35 -25.72 24.14
CA SER A 657 26.77 -25.58 25.55
C SER A 657 25.68 -26.00 26.55
N ASN A 658 24.43 -26.12 26.14
CA ASN A 658 23.31 -26.49 27.00
C ASN A 658 22.42 -27.59 26.39
N TYR A 659 23.03 -28.62 25.80
CA TYR A 659 22.34 -29.80 25.23
C TYR A 659 21.41 -30.49 26.22
N ALA A 660 21.75 -30.50 27.51
CA ALA A 660 20.92 -31.15 28.53
C ALA A 660 19.49 -30.65 28.54
N ALA A 661 19.29 -29.33 28.32
CA ALA A 661 17.98 -28.70 28.29
C ALA A 661 17.27 -28.81 26.93
N GLY A 662 17.96 -29.28 25.89
CA GLY A 662 17.43 -29.36 24.56
C GLY A 662 16.82 -30.71 24.18
N PRO A 663 16.00 -30.77 23.15
CA PRO A 663 15.41 -32.03 22.70
C PRO A 663 16.38 -32.84 21.84
N VAL A 664 16.16 -34.17 21.81
CA VAL A 664 16.75 -35.04 20.81
C VAL A 664 16.00 -34.92 19.50
N PHE A 665 16.73 -34.75 18.39
CA PHE A 665 16.11 -34.65 17.06
C PHE A 665 15.29 -35.92 16.73
N PRO A 666 14.08 -35.85 16.18
CA PRO A 666 13.33 -34.65 15.74
C PRO A 666 12.30 -34.13 16.75
N ASN A 667 12.45 -34.46 18.04
CA ASN A 667 11.49 -34.12 19.10
C ASN A 667 11.44 -32.59 19.32
N ARG A 668 10.47 -32.13 20.10
CA ARG A 668 10.25 -30.73 20.47
C ARG A 668 10.26 -30.59 22.01
N LEU A 669 10.51 -29.40 22.50
CA LEU A 669 10.27 -29.04 23.88
C LEU A 669 8.78 -28.97 24.15
N GLU A 670 8.36 -29.46 25.31
CA GLU A 670 7.03 -29.31 25.84
C GLU A 670 6.90 -27.98 26.60
N ALA A 671 5.69 -27.40 26.64
CA ALA A 671 5.42 -26.14 27.32
C ALA A 671 5.80 -26.14 28.81
N SER A 672 5.78 -27.31 29.45
CA SER A 672 6.21 -27.54 30.86
C SER A 672 7.74 -27.37 31.09
N ASN A 673 8.52 -27.41 30.01
CA ASN A 673 9.98 -27.36 30.07
C ASN A 673 10.55 -25.93 29.92
N LEU A 674 9.73 -24.90 30.21
CA LEU A 674 10.12 -23.49 30.15
C LEU A 674 11.20 -23.16 31.22
N ALA A 675 12.45 -23.50 30.93
CA ALA A 675 13.56 -22.81 31.54
C ALA A 675 13.58 -21.38 30.96
N ARG A 676 13.44 -20.36 31.78
CA ARG A 676 13.36 -18.95 31.43
C ARG A 676 14.69 -18.35 30.90
N GLY A 677 15.48 -19.13 30.22
CA GLY A 677 16.73 -18.67 29.63
C GLY A 677 16.60 -18.43 28.15
N GLY A 678 16.97 -17.25 27.68
CA GLY A 678 17.05 -16.94 26.25
C GLY A 678 15.86 -16.27 25.63
N THR A 679 14.94 -15.70 26.39
CA THR A 679 13.73 -15.02 25.89
C THR A 679 13.97 -13.54 25.61
N THR A 680 13.23 -13.01 24.66
CA THR A 680 13.17 -11.57 24.34
C THR A 680 11.92 -10.96 24.97
N VAL A 681 12.07 -9.77 25.57
CA VAL A 681 10.95 -8.93 26.02
C VAL A 681 10.89 -7.69 25.16
N GLU A 682 9.71 -7.36 24.65
CA GLU A 682 9.50 -6.17 23.84
C GLU A 682 8.33 -5.35 24.39
N PHE A 683 8.49 -4.03 24.46
CA PHE A 683 7.48 -3.08 24.91
C PHE A 683 7.63 -1.71 24.28
N ALA A 684 6.55 -0.92 24.29
CA ALA A 684 6.55 0.43 23.81
C ALA A 684 7.08 1.43 24.85
N ALA A 685 7.81 2.44 24.42
CA ALA A 685 8.16 3.57 25.27
C ALA A 685 6.88 4.23 25.82
N PRO A 686 6.89 4.72 27.08
CA PRO A 686 5.69 5.27 27.73
C PRO A 686 5.19 6.55 27.05
N ASP A 687 6.04 7.24 26.32
CA ASP A 687 5.74 8.48 25.59
C ASP A 687 5.71 8.28 24.06
N LEU A 688 5.46 7.06 23.59
CA LEU A 688 5.38 6.72 22.17
C LEU A 688 4.41 7.66 21.44
N ARG A 689 4.85 8.23 20.31
CA ARG A 689 4.11 9.18 19.49
C ARG A 689 3.89 8.65 18.08
N THR A 690 2.86 9.17 17.42
CA THR A 690 2.60 8.84 16.02
C THR A 690 3.70 9.45 15.14
N PRO A 691 4.40 8.64 14.33
CA PRO A 691 5.34 9.15 13.34
C PRO A 691 4.63 10.07 12.34
N TYR A 692 5.37 11.05 11.81
CA TYR A 692 4.83 11.93 10.77
C TYR A 692 5.90 12.37 9.78
N THR A 693 5.48 12.89 8.64
CA THR A 693 6.36 13.56 7.69
C THR A 693 6.00 15.04 7.56
N GLN A 694 7.03 15.82 7.34
CA GLN A 694 6.95 17.19 6.84
C GLN A 694 7.24 17.15 5.36
N GLN A 695 6.33 17.64 4.53
CA GLN A 695 6.48 17.65 3.08
C GLN A 695 6.47 19.07 2.57
N GLY A 696 7.43 19.40 1.71
CA GLY A 696 7.51 20.68 1.03
C GLY A 696 7.67 20.46 -0.48
N THR A 697 7.06 21.33 -1.26
CA THR A 697 7.13 21.28 -2.72
C THR A 697 7.18 22.69 -3.30
N LEU A 698 8.04 22.87 -4.32
CA LEU A 698 8.02 24.03 -5.19
C LEU A 698 8.04 23.52 -6.63
N ALA A 699 7.03 23.88 -7.43
CA ALA A 699 6.91 23.43 -8.82
C ALA A 699 6.66 24.59 -9.77
N LEU A 700 7.30 24.53 -10.94
CA LEU A 700 7.04 25.40 -12.10
C LEU A 700 6.43 24.54 -13.20
N GLU A 701 5.23 24.88 -13.62
CA GLU A 701 4.53 24.24 -14.72
C GLU A 701 4.40 25.22 -15.88
N ARG A 702 4.66 24.74 -17.10
CA ARG A 702 4.53 25.54 -18.31
C ARG A 702 3.92 24.76 -19.45
N GLN A 703 2.88 25.31 -20.02
CA GLN A 703 2.33 24.87 -21.28
C GLN A 703 3.23 25.37 -22.42
N LEU A 704 3.95 24.45 -23.08
CA LEU A 704 4.85 24.75 -24.21
C LEU A 704 4.09 24.83 -25.53
N ALA A 705 3.06 23.98 -25.69
CA ALA A 705 2.14 23.97 -26.82
C ALA A 705 0.74 23.59 -26.36
N ALA A 706 -0.28 23.63 -27.18
CA ALA A 706 -1.67 23.30 -26.82
C ALA A 706 -1.83 21.93 -26.13
N ASN A 707 -0.98 20.98 -26.47
CA ASN A 707 -1.01 19.61 -25.95
C ASN A 707 0.32 19.14 -25.33
N LEU A 708 1.27 20.07 -25.06
CA LEU A 708 2.58 19.79 -24.51
C LEU A 708 2.84 20.63 -23.25
N GLY A 709 3.05 19.97 -22.12
CA GLY A 709 3.38 20.58 -20.83
C GLY A 709 4.73 20.13 -20.32
N LEU A 710 5.42 21.04 -19.62
CA LEU A 710 6.65 20.80 -18.87
C LEU A 710 6.40 21.14 -17.40
N THR A 711 6.82 20.26 -16.51
CA THR A 711 6.79 20.47 -15.05
C THR A 711 8.18 20.25 -14.49
N VAL A 712 8.67 21.20 -13.70
CA VAL A 712 9.92 21.10 -12.93
C VAL A 712 9.55 21.28 -11.46
N SER A 713 9.86 20.30 -10.63
CA SER A 713 9.48 20.28 -9.22
C SER A 713 10.68 20.01 -8.32
N TYR A 714 10.85 20.80 -7.27
CA TYR A 714 11.69 20.48 -6.15
C TYR A 714 10.81 19.87 -5.05
N LEU A 715 11.16 18.68 -4.59
CA LEU A 715 10.44 17.90 -3.58
C LEU A 715 11.32 17.76 -2.35
N TRP A 716 10.81 18.14 -1.21
CA TRP A 716 11.45 17.98 0.08
C TRP A 716 10.55 17.17 1.02
N ASN A 717 11.14 16.21 1.73
CA ASN A 717 10.44 15.41 2.72
C ASN A 717 11.35 15.11 3.90
N ARG A 718 10.82 15.27 5.12
CA ARG A 718 11.48 14.91 6.36
C ARG A 718 10.58 13.98 7.16
N GLY A 719 11.02 12.74 7.37
CA GLY A 719 10.42 11.82 8.34
C GLY A 719 10.85 12.21 9.74
N VAL A 720 9.90 12.28 10.64
CA VAL A 720 10.11 12.71 12.04
C VAL A 720 9.43 11.72 12.97
N GLN A 721 10.07 11.42 14.09
CA GLN A 721 9.56 10.49 15.11
C GLN A 721 9.30 9.08 14.55
N GLY A 722 10.05 8.66 13.53
CA GLY A 722 10.04 7.28 13.06
C GLY A 722 10.32 6.31 14.21
N LEU A 723 9.72 5.12 14.12
CA LEU A 723 9.86 4.10 15.16
C LEU A 723 11.15 3.34 14.98
N GLY A 724 11.89 3.18 16.07
CA GLY A 724 13.07 2.35 16.16
C GLY A 724 12.97 1.40 17.35
N VAL A 725 13.88 0.45 17.41
CA VAL A 725 13.98 -0.52 18.52
C VAL A 725 15.34 -0.38 19.14
N ARG A 726 15.36 -0.22 20.45
CA ARG A 726 16.60 -0.16 21.26
C ARG A 726 16.65 -1.34 22.21
N ASP A 727 17.79 -2.06 22.25
CA ASP A 727 18.02 -3.11 23.23
C ASP A 727 18.55 -2.47 24.54
N LEU A 728 17.73 -2.48 25.57
CA LEU A 728 18.06 -1.97 26.90
C LEU A 728 18.89 -2.96 27.73
N ASN A 729 19.05 -4.20 27.23
CA ASN A 729 19.76 -5.26 27.92
C ASN A 729 21.27 -5.29 27.63
N ILE A 730 21.75 -4.31 26.89
CA ILE A 730 23.20 -4.18 26.61
C ILE A 730 23.87 -3.61 27.84
N GLY A 731 24.71 -4.43 28.45
CA GLY A 731 25.57 -4.04 29.58
C GLY A 731 26.93 -3.49 29.14
N PRO A 732 27.92 -3.41 30.05
CA PRO A 732 29.24 -2.94 29.71
C PRO A 732 29.84 -3.68 28.53
N LEU A 733 30.50 -2.95 27.64
CA LEU A 733 31.14 -3.51 26.45
C LEU A 733 32.30 -4.46 26.86
N GLY A 734 32.41 -5.54 26.13
CA GLY A 734 33.53 -6.47 26.24
C GLY A 734 34.75 -5.99 25.43
N PRO A 735 35.80 -6.82 25.36
CA PRO A 735 36.99 -6.49 24.60
C PRO A 735 36.72 -6.13 23.15
N VAL A 736 37.53 -5.25 22.59
CA VAL A 736 37.49 -4.92 21.17
C VAL A 736 38.07 -6.09 20.37
N VAL A 737 37.30 -6.56 19.40
CA VAL A 737 37.72 -7.59 18.44
C VAL A 737 37.88 -6.95 17.07
N THR A 738 38.98 -7.23 16.41
CA THR A 738 39.24 -6.77 15.03
C THR A 738 38.85 -7.87 14.05
N TYR A 739 37.80 -7.58 13.25
CA TYR A 739 37.33 -8.41 12.16
C TYR A 739 38.11 -8.08 10.89
N ARG A 740 38.57 -9.10 10.17
CA ARG A 740 39.21 -8.95 8.86
C ARG A 740 38.14 -9.05 7.78
N ILE A 741 38.07 -8.07 6.90
CA ILE A 741 37.14 -8.03 5.75
C ILE A 741 37.86 -8.70 4.58
N ALA A 742 37.32 -9.81 4.08
CA ALA A 742 37.84 -10.51 2.92
C ALA A 742 36.90 -10.32 1.72
N ASP A 743 37.45 -10.22 0.52
CA ASP A 743 36.71 -10.27 -0.73
C ASP A 743 36.22 -11.71 -1.05
N ALA A 744 35.50 -11.88 -2.15
CA ALA A 744 35.01 -13.17 -2.59
C ALA A 744 36.14 -14.20 -2.93
N GLY A 745 37.35 -13.72 -3.15
CA GLY A 745 38.56 -14.52 -3.39
C GLY A 745 39.32 -14.89 -2.10
N GLY A 746 38.86 -14.39 -0.95
CA GLY A 746 39.52 -14.61 0.35
C GLY A 746 40.63 -13.63 0.67
N ASN A 747 40.90 -12.62 -0.17
CA ASN A 747 41.90 -11.60 0.10
C ASN A 747 41.39 -10.60 1.13
N ILE A 748 42.27 -10.24 2.09
CA ILE A 748 41.92 -9.24 3.10
C ILE A 748 41.96 -7.85 2.47
N VAL A 749 40.79 -7.23 2.34
CA VAL A 749 40.58 -5.89 1.75
C VAL A 749 40.41 -4.80 2.83
N GLY A 750 40.32 -5.17 4.10
CA GLY A 750 40.19 -4.22 5.20
C GLY A 750 40.10 -4.88 6.55
N ALA A 751 39.99 -4.04 7.59
CA ALA A 751 39.72 -4.47 8.94
C ALA A 751 38.71 -3.54 9.61
N TYR A 752 37.87 -4.10 10.47
CA TYR A 752 36.90 -3.37 11.29
C TYR A 752 37.03 -3.79 12.77
N ALA A 753 37.26 -2.82 13.64
CA ALA A 753 37.35 -3.05 15.08
C ALA A 753 36.02 -2.69 15.74
N SER A 754 35.48 -3.63 16.52
CA SER A 754 34.25 -3.44 17.27
C SER A 754 34.36 -4.01 18.67
N PRO A 755 33.80 -3.34 19.69
CA PRO A 755 33.64 -3.95 20.99
C PRO A 755 32.69 -5.16 20.90
N THR A 756 32.91 -6.14 21.77
CA THR A 756 32.04 -7.32 21.88
C THR A 756 30.87 -7.04 22.84
N TYR A 757 29.73 -7.64 22.55
CA TYR A 757 28.53 -7.61 23.39
C TYR A 757 28.36 -9.00 24.03
N LEU A 758 28.87 -9.16 25.22
CA LEU A 758 28.88 -10.46 25.90
C LEU A 758 27.55 -10.72 26.61
N LEU A 759 27.01 -11.92 26.46
CA LEU A 759 25.82 -12.36 27.21
C LEU A 759 26.00 -12.27 28.71
N ALA A 760 27.22 -12.52 29.20
CA ALA A 760 27.58 -12.40 30.62
C ALA A 760 27.47 -10.97 31.16
N ASN A 761 27.52 -9.96 30.27
CA ASN A 761 27.45 -8.55 30.64
C ASN A 761 26.02 -7.98 30.50
N ARG A 762 25.01 -8.81 30.22
CA ARG A 762 23.63 -8.35 30.15
C ARG A 762 23.16 -7.74 31.46
N VAL A 763 22.37 -6.67 31.38
CA VAL A 763 21.80 -5.97 32.55
C VAL A 763 20.87 -6.92 33.31
N ASP A 764 20.01 -7.63 32.62
CA ASP A 764 19.19 -8.71 33.16
C ASP A 764 19.48 -10.01 32.39
N ARG A 765 20.20 -10.92 33.03
CA ARG A 765 20.65 -12.19 32.46
C ARG A 765 19.53 -13.21 32.24
N ARG A 766 18.34 -12.96 32.76
CA ARG A 766 17.15 -13.81 32.52
C ARG A 766 16.65 -13.67 31.07
N TYR A 767 17.00 -12.58 30.42
CA TYR A 767 16.54 -12.25 29.07
C TYR A 767 17.71 -12.10 28.10
N THR A 768 17.53 -12.57 26.87
CA THR A 768 18.50 -12.36 25.80
C THR A 768 18.47 -10.90 25.31
N ARG A 769 17.28 -10.33 25.18
CA ARG A 769 17.08 -8.94 24.76
C ARG A 769 15.94 -8.31 25.56
N ILE A 770 16.05 -7.02 25.81
CA ILE A 770 14.97 -6.18 26.35
C ILE A 770 14.80 -5.03 25.38
N LEU A 771 13.82 -5.17 24.51
CA LEU A 771 13.62 -4.28 23.37
C LEU A 771 12.59 -3.20 23.70
N GLN A 772 12.96 -1.94 23.55
CA GLN A 772 12.04 -0.82 23.66
C GLN A 772 11.79 -0.22 22.28
N VAL A 773 10.52 -0.22 21.87
CA VAL A 773 10.07 0.52 20.69
C VAL A 773 9.91 1.99 21.05
N GLU A 774 10.64 2.85 20.39
CA GLU A 774 10.68 4.29 20.70
C GLU A 774 10.72 5.16 19.46
N ASN A 775 10.45 6.47 19.63
CA ASN A 775 10.59 7.46 18.56
C ASN A 775 12.03 7.97 18.53
N GLY A 776 12.77 7.73 17.47
CA GLY A 776 14.17 8.14 17.38
C GLY A 776 14.69 8.22 15.96
N VAL A 777 13.93 7.69 14.99
CA VAL A 777 14.35 7.62 13.59
C VAL A 777 13.89 8.86 12.84
N ASN A 778 14.81 9.49 12.12
CA ASN A 778 14.52 10.56 11.19
C ASN A 778 14.97 10.17 9.78
N SER A 779 14.32 10.72 8.77
CA SER A 779 14.72 10.55 7.37
C SER A 779 14.65 11.87 6.63
N TYR A 780 15.43 12.00 5.56
CA TYR A 780 15.48 13.18 4.70
C TYR A 780 15.46 12.74 3.25
N TYR A 781 14.67 13.43 2.45
CA TYR A 781 14.58 13.23 1.01
C TYR A 781 14.52 14.57 0.31
N ASN A 782 15.41 14.75 -0.66
CA ASN A 782 15.42 15.92 -1.54
C ASN A 782 15.46 15.43 -2.97
N ALA A 783 14.66 16.01 -3.85
CA ALA A 783 14.63 15.63 -5.25
C ALA A 783 14.29 16.80 -6.17
N LEU A 784 14.95 16.81 -7.35
CA LEU A 784 14.51 17.57 -8.50
C LEU A 784 13.84 16.61 -9.48
N ALA A 785 12.57 16.82 -9.75
CA ALA A 785 11.79 16.05 -10.71
C ALA A 785 11.45 16.92 -11.93
N VAL A 786 11.73 16.40 -13.13
CA VAL A 786 11.39 17.04 -14.40
C VAL A 786 10.49 16.09 -15.16
N GLN A 787 9.32 16.58 -15.60
CA GLN A 787 8.36 15.81 -16.38
C GLN A 787 7.94 16.61 -17.61
N MET A 788 7.97 15.96 -18.76
CA MET A 788 7.38 16.46 -20.00
C MET A 788 6.25 15.53 -20.42
N ARG A 789 5.08 16.10 -20.66
CA ARG A 789 3.87 15.35 -21.01
C ARG A 789 3.24 15.91 -22.26
N LYS A 790 3.09 15.05 -23.28
CA LYS A 790 2.30 15.31 -24.48
C LYS A 790 1.00 14.53 -24.39
N ARG A 791 -0.13 15.24 -24.38
CA ARG A 791 -1.46 14.62 -24.48
C ARG A 791 -1.66 13.99 -25.85
N TYR A 792 -2.56 13.01 -25.91
CA TYR A 792 -2.91 12.37 -27.16
C TYR A 792 -3.42 13.40 -28.18
N SER A 793 -2.77 13.44 -29.30
CA SER A 793 -3.17 14.23 -30.46
C SER A 793 -2.46 13.73 -31.70
N LYS A 794 -3.17 13.67 -32.80
CA LYS A 794 -2.64 13.20 -34.12
C LYS A 794 -2.02 11.79 -34.01
N GLY A 795 -2.67 10.88 -33.25
CA GLY A 795 -2.23 9.50 -33.12
C GLY A 795 -1.02 9.27 -32.17
N PHE A 796 -0.55 10.30 -31.43
CA PHE A 796 0.64 10.19 -30.58
C PHE A 796 0.45 10.81 -29.19
N GLN A 797 0.83 10.05 -28.15
CA GLN A 797 0.94 10.47 -26.76
C GLN A 797 2.31 10.08 -26.21
N ALA A 798 2.91 10.91 -25.36
CA ALA A 798 4.19 10.63 -24.72
C ALA A 798 4.26 11.25 -23.32
N SER A 799 4.97 10.59 -22.41
CA SER A 799 5.36 11.13 -21.12
C SER A 799 6.79 10.71 -20.81
N VAL A 800 7.62 11.66 -20.43
CA VAL A 800 9.00 11.46 -19.99
C VAL A 800 9.15 12.10 -18.63
N ALA A 801 9.65 11.35 -17.67
CA ALA A 801 9.93 11.87 -16.33
C ALA A 801 11.32 11.44 -15.87
N TYR A 802 12.04 12.37 -15.25
CA TYR A 802 13.32 12.12 -14.63
C TYR A 802 13.32 12.69 -13.21
N THR A 803 13.79 11.90 -12.26
CA THR A 803 13.92 12.32 -10.86
C THR A 803 15.35 12.11 -10.40
N TRP A 804 15.99 13.20 -10.02
CA TRP A 804 17.28 13.18 -9.34
C TRP A 804 17.05 13.39 -7.86
N ALA A 805 17.32 12.35 -7.04
CA ALA A 805 16.96 12.33 -5.64
C ALA A 805 18.13 11.92 -4.75
N HIS A 806 18.13 12.45 -3.53
CA HIS A 806 19.00 12.05 -2.44
C HIS A 806 18.17 11.72 -1.22
N ALA A 807 18.22 10.48 -0.76
CA ALA A 807 17.52 9.98 0.43
C ALA A 807 18.53 9.54 1.50
N ILE A 808 18.32 9.97 2.73
CA ILE A 808 19.10 9.58 3.89
C ILE A 808 18.11 9.20 5.00
N ASP A 809 18.27 8.02 5.57
CA ASP A 809 17.61 7.67 6.83
C ASP A 809 18.56 6.94 7.77
N TYR A 810 18.21 6.86 9.02
CA TYR A 810 18.95 6.11 10.03
C TYR A 810 18.59 4.62 9.99
N LYS A 811 17.48 4.26 9.33
CA LYS A 811 16.99 2.91 9.25
C LYS A 811 15.95 2.77 8.14
N GLN A 812 16.33 2.06 7.06
CA GLN A 812 15.39 1.58 6.06
C GLN A 812 14.92 0.18 6.44
N GLY A 813 13.62 -0.01 6.47
CA GLY A 813 13.02 -1.32 6.62
C GLY A 813 11.62 -1.21 7.16
N THR A 814 10.79 -2.18 6.81
CA THR A 814 9.57 -2.43 7.55
C THR A 814 9.96 -2.82 8.98
N TYR A 815 9.08 -2.64 9.95
CA TYR A 815 9.34 -3.05 11.33
C TYR A 815 9.89 -4.47 11.47
N GLN A 816 9.57 -5.37 10.54
CA GLN A 816 10.10 -6.74 10.49
C GLN A 816 11.60 -6.81 10.22
N ASP A 817 12.16 -5.89 9.44
CA ASP A 817 13.59 -5.88 9.10
C ASP A 817 14.44 -5.32 10.24
N ASN A 818 13.82 -4.78 11.26
CA ASN A 818 14.45 -4.10 12.38
C ASN A 818 14.84 -5.03 13.55
N LEU A 819 14.54 -6.31 13.46
CA LEU A 819 14.88 -7.28 14.49
C LEU A 819 16.31 -7.84 14.34
N GLY A 820 17.12 -7.32 13.46
CA GLY A 820 18.38 -7.87 13.00
C GLY A 820 19.65 -7.38 13.67
N PHE A 821 19.62 -6.73 14.83
CA PHE A 821 20.85 -6.42 15.57
C PHE A 821 20.78 -6.82 17.03
#